data_f077a2d599d1cdb023a44133a9c613bb
#
_entry.id   f077a2d599d1cdb023a44133a9c613bb
#
_cell.length_a   1.000
_cell.length_b   1.000
_cell.length_c   1.000
_cell.angle_alpha   90.00
_cell.angle_beta   90.00
_cell.angle_gamma   90.00
#
_symmetry.space_group_name_H-M   'P 1'
#
loop_
_entity.id
_entity.type
_entity.pdbx_description
1 polymer ?
#
loop_
_entity_poly.entity_id
_entity_poly.type
_entity_poly.pdbx_seq_one_letter_code
_entity_poly.pdbx_strand_id
1 'polypeptide(L)'
;MKKRWIALLTAMCMSASFLTGCMDDEEDLVVEEDEDGEASGSGGSGTSRSMDGVSTQLQVNRTTGEMTITRSPLGNTSMGEDGTWTIFVYLCGADLESENGMASGDLQEMIEATASDDVRYVVETGGANDWYNSSINANKLQRFVIEDNDLVEVDSLSAQSMADVSTITDFLRWGVETYPAEHMGVVFWDHGSGSINGVCFDETDNDKALLLRDLDNAFLSISDVMTDRFEFIGFDACLMGTIETANILAPYARYMIGSEELEPGYGWDYEKMGDFLAKNPDANGAELGEVVCDSFYEMCEEIGEENMATLAVIDLDKIDDVLIAFNNFAKDIYEAGDNSSSLADMVRNIENGDNFGGNNRTEGYTNMVDLAGLVNGCSDYSNYAADVIDAIDDAVVYCRVGLNHRNACGLSTYYPLSIQGSMEMQIFGDLCISPYYLSFVERQSYDGVYDTGYDYYSDGSCSIDEDNTYYDEETGIFYFEEDGIYYAYDETEGEYYYYDEDDEEWYYVDGSDGGSDEYASEVGDDDTYYDEENGIFYFMQDGITYAYDENEDEYYYYDEDDDEWYYLDDSESGYSEASYDAYSDDYWYDDDDMWYYSNDCYYDESSSCFRSNSSDDDHWNYVDDFEITGESKRITFAQEPGLDEDGVYSFTLDARGIDNAALVYGYVYEIMEDDNQYLLLGETFDVYGDWDTGHFEDGFEGYWLSLPDGQNLSTFIVDYDEDYIIYTAPVEINGVETNLRLRQDLNDWSVVIEGVWSGVDENGIAARDVHALEAGDVIVPLYYSYDMDTDEEGEYVGWEYVYEGDDEIVYGYLDAADYWYGFCIDDIYGDYFASEFVKFNVDENGDLWFYEE
;
A
#
# COMPACT_ATOMS: atom_id res chain seq x y z
N MET A 1 3.38 38.67 10.89
CA MET A 1 4.42 37.75 10.38
C MET A 1 4.31 36.38 11.04
N LYS A 2 4.25 36.23 12.37
CA LYS A 2 4.20 34.94 13.07
C LYS A 2 3.02 33.99 12.72
N LYS A 3 1.91 34.43 12.23
CA LYS A 3 0.78 33.57 11.81
C LYS A 3 0.84 33.07 10.34
N ARG A 4 1.81 33.54 9.55
CA ARG A 4 1.97 33.14 8.16
C ARG A 4 2.85 31.89 7.98
N TRP A 5 3.79 31.69 8.89
CA TRP A 5 4.78 30.62 8.80
C TRP A 5 4.21 29.22 9.11
N ILE A 6 3.21 29.13 10.00
CA ILE A 6 2.55 27.87 10.35
C ILE A 6 1.73 27.31 9.18
N ALA A 7 1.22 28.20 8.31
CA ALA A 7 0.52 27.78 7.10
C ALA A 7 1.44 27.24 5.99
N LEU A 8 2.74 27.51 6.09
CA LEU A 8 3.75 27.19 5.10
C LEU A 8 4.05 25.69 5.06
N LEU A 9 4.19 25.13 6.25
CA LEU A 9 4.55 23.71 6.39
C LEU A 9 3.38 22.77 6.09
N THR A 10 2.16 23.25 6.30
CA THR A 10 0.94 22.51 5.91
C THR A 10 0.82 22.32 4.39
N ALA A 11 1.43 23.22 3.60
CA ALA A 11 1.47 23.10 2.14
C ALA A 11 2.56 22.13 1.66
N MET A 12 3.59 21.90 2.46
CA MET A 12 4.78 21.12 2.07
C MET A 12 4.53 19.63 1.89
N CYS A 13 3.56 19.05 2.59
CA CYS A 13 3.24 17.63 2.46
C CYS A 13 2.08 17.32 1.51
N MET A 14 1.36 18.35 1.01
CA MET A 14 0.18 18.16 0.14
C MET A 14 0.47 18.19 -1.35
N SER A 15 1.66 18.56 -1.80
CA SER A 15 1.88 18.87 -3.21
C SER A 15 2.35 17.71 -4.08
N ALA A 16 2.64 16.56 -3.53
CA ALA A 16 2.99 15.37 -4.32
C ALA A 16 1.80 14.66 -5.00
N SER A 17 0.56 15.11 -4.75
CA SER A 17 -0.64 14.40 -5.22
C SER A 17 -1.49 15.12 -6.28
N PHE A 18 -1.11 16.30 -6.80
CA PHE A 18 -1.99 17.01 -7.75
C PHE A 18 -1.24 17.64 -8.93
N LEU A 19 -0.96 16.86 -9.94
CA LEU A 19 -0.91 17.35 -11.31
C LEU A 19 -1.15 16.23 -12.32
N THR A 20 -2.39 15.87 -12.55
CA THR A 20 -2.81 15.52 -13.91
C THR A 20 -4.28 15.82 -14.10
N GLY A 21 -4.53 16.75 -14.98
CA GLY A 21 -5.86 17.18 -15.34
C GLY A 21 -6.53 16.20 -16.29
N CYS A 22 -7.81 16.07 -16.08
CA CYS A 22 -8.80 15.43 -16.93
C CYS A 22 -8.58 15.60 -18.44
N MET A 23 -8.74 14.51 -19.17
CA MET A 23 -9.38 14.54 -20.49
C MET A 23 -10.28 13.31 -20.65
N ASP A 24 -11.59 13.60 -20.74
CA ASP A 24 -12.62 12.66 -21.14
C ASP A 24 -12.45 12.24 -22.59
N ASP A 25 -12.67 10.96 -22.85
CA ASP A 25 -13.26 10.50 -24.10
C ASP A 25 -13.93 9.11 -23.92
N GLU A 26 -15.26 9.10 -23.91
CA GLU A 26 -16.09 7.89 -23.93
C GLU A 26 -16.10 7.25 -25.32
N GLU A 27 -15.90 5.95 -25.42
CA GLU A 27 -16.40 5.13 -26.52
C GLU A 27 -17.00 3.80 -26.04
N ASP A 28 -18.28 3.64 -26.38
CA ASP A 28 -19.17 2.50 -26.13
C ASP A 28 -18.70 1.19 -26.76
N LEU A 29 -18.69 0.10 -26.00
CA LEU A 29 -18.64 -1.26 -26.53
C LEU A 29 -19.83 -2.10 -26.08
N VAL A 30 -20.59 -2.53 -27.08
CA VAL A 30 -21.76 -3.40 -27.01
C VAL A 30 -21.32 -4.87 -26.93
N VAL A 31 -21.83 -5.64 -25.97
CA VAL A 31 -21.68 -7.09 -25.89
C VAL A 31 -23.03 -7.78 -26.12
N GLU A 32 -23.03 -8.75 -27.00
CA GLU A 32 -24.19 -9.57 -27.33
C GLU A 32 -24.35 -10.76 -26.37
N GLU A 33 -25.60 -10.99 -25.95
CA GLU A 33 -26.00 -12.10 -25.07
C GLU A 33 -26.31 -13.37 -25.88
N ASP A 34 -26.03 -14.53 -25.29
CA ASP A 34 -26.63 -15.81 -25.66
C ASP A 34 -27.27 -16.49 -24.45
N GLU A 35 -28.58 -16.72 -24.59
CA GLU A 35 -29.48 -17.41 -23.65
C GLU A 35 -29.34 -18.94 -23.69
N ASP A 36 -29.51 -19.64 -22.55
CA ASP A 36 -30.58 -20.63 -22.31
C ASP A 36 -30.28 -21.64 -21.21
N GLY A 37 -31.23 -21.83 -20.28
CA GLY A 37 -31.38 -23.13 -19.66
C GLY A 37 -32.03 -23.20 -18.28
N GLU A 38 -33.35 -23.23 -18.21
CA GLU A 38 -34.17 -23.51 -17.02
C GLU A 38 -33.86 -24.80 -16.28
N ALA A 39 -33.99 -24.80 -14.95
CA ALA A 39 -34.72 -25.87 -14.25
C ALA A 39 -35.07 -25.55 -12.79
N SER A 40 -36.30 -25.77 -12.54
CA SER A 40 -37.11 -25.61 -11.32
C SER A 40 -36.76 -26.52 -10.14
N GLY A 41 -36.89 -25.97 -8.91
CA GLY A 41 -37.80 -26.59 -7.97
C GLY A 41 -37.34 -27.24 -6.68
N SER A 42 -37.77 -26.67 -5.59
CA SER A 42 -38.30 -27.27 -4.38
C SER A 42 -37.41 -27.59 -3.21
N GLY A 43 -37.74 -26.90 -2.19
CA GLY A 43 -37.56 -26.91 -0.76
C GLY A 43 -37.09 -28.13 0.00
N GLY A 44 -36.37 -27.82 1.09
CA GLY A 44 -36.12 -28.73 2.19
C GLY A 44 -34.89 -28.36 3.02
N SER A 45 -35.14 -27.77 4.20
CA SER A 45 -34.47 -28.12 5.44
C SER A 45 -32.95 -28.28 5.48
N GLY A 46 -32.32 -27.38 6.18
CA GLY A 46 -31.12 -27.68 6.95
C GLY A 46 -29.96 -28.29 6.17
N THR A 47 -29.22 -27.45 5.48
CA THR A 47 -27.95 -27.88 4.86
C THR A 47 -26.88 -26.88 5.22
N SER A 48 -25.86 -27.40 5.91
CA SER A 48 -24.53 -26.81 5.76
C SER A 48 -24.30 -26.45 4.30
N ARG A 49 -24.11 -25.17 3.98
CA ARG A 49 -23.65 -24.76 2.65
C ARG A 49 -22.29 -25.42 2.41
N SER A 50 -22.12 -25.98 1.25
CA SER A 50 -20.82 -26.39 0.78
C SER A 50 -19.95 -25.13 0.61
N MET A 51 -18.68 -25.23 0.99
CA MET A 51 -17.66 -24.19 0.81
C MET A 51 -17.26 -24.09 -0.69
N ASP A 52 -18.23 -24.17 -1.59
CA ASP A 52 -17.99 -24.06 -3.02
C ASP A 52 -17.67 -22.58 -3.34
N GLY A 53 -16.38 -22.25 -3.49
CA GLY A 53 -15.91 -20.96 -3.91
C GLY A 53 -14.88 -20.26 -3.00
N VAL A 54 -14.44 -20.87 -1.90
CA VAL A 54 -13.39 -20.32 -1.03
C VAL A 54 -12.26 -21.33 -0.85
N SER A 55 -11.03 -20.92 -1.14
CA SER A 55 -9.84 -21.79 -1.00
C SER A 55 -9.40 -21.92 0.45
N THR A 56 -9.50 -20.84 1.20
CA THR A 56 -9.08 -20.72 2.59
C THR A 56 -10.16 -20.02 3.41
N GLN A 57 -10.42 -20.55 4.60
CA GLN A 57 -11.28 -19.91 5.58
C GLN A 57 -10.53 -19.79 6.91
N LEU A 58 -10.36 -18.57 7.40
CA LEU A 58 -9.84 -18.26 8.72
C LEU A 58 -11.02 -17.98 9.65
N GLN A 59 -11.06 -18.64 10.80
CA GLN A 59 -12.09 -18.47 11.81
C GLN A 59 -11.45 -18.13 13.14
N VAL A 60 -11.86 -17.05 13.78
CA VAL A 60 -11.35 -16.63 15.08
C VAL A 60 -12.48 -16.58 16.10
N ASN A 61 -12.34 -17.32 17.18
CA ASN A 61 -13.29 -17.33 18.27
C ASN A 61 -13.22 -16.03 19.06
N ARG A 62 -14.29 -15.23 19.05
CA ARG A 62 -14.35 -13.91 19.69
C ARG A 62 -14.05 -13.93 21.19
N THR A 63 -14.39 -15.03 21.88
CA THR A 63 -14.20 -15.13 23.32
C THR A 63 -12.79 -15.58 23.69
N THR A 64 -12.22 -16.53 22.95
CA THR A 64 -10.89 -17.10 23.25
C THR A 64 -9.77 -16.48 22.44
N GLY A 65 -10.10 -15.88 21.29
CA GLY A 65 -9.11 -15.42 20.29
C GLY A 65 -8.46 -16.56 19.53
N GLU A 66 -8.94 -17.79 19.66
CA GLU A 66 -8.34 -18.98 19.01
C GLU A 66 -8.71 -19.00 17.55
N MET A 67 -7.68 -19.02 16.68
CA MET A 67 -7.82 -19.13 15.22
C MET A 67 -7.92 -20.60 14.81
N THR A 68 -8.79 -20.90 13.85
CA THR A 68 -8.92 -22.16 13.15
C THR A 68 -8.84 -21.91 11.66
N ILE A 69 -7.96 -22.64 10.97
CA ILE A 69 -7.76 -22.51 9.53
C ILE A 69 -8.34 -23.74 8.84
N THR A 70 -9.14 -23.50 7.81
CA THR A 70 -9.67 -24.55 6.95
C THR A 70 -9.30 -24.23 5.51
N ARG A 71 -8.52 -25.13 4.89
CA ARG A 71 -8.11 -25.00 3.51
C ARG A 71 -8.74 -26.09 2.66
N SER A 72 -9.00 -25.79 1.39
CA SER A 72 -9.41 -26.75 0.36
C SER A 72 -8.22 -27.02 -0.56
N PRO A 73 -7.20 -27.77 -0.11
CA PRO A 73 -5.99 -27.98 -0.89
C PRO A 73 -6.28 -28.85 -2.10
N LEU A 74 -5.51 -28.63 -3.15
CA LEU A 74 -5.44 -29.54 -4.28
C LEU A 74 -5.01 -30.95 -3.81
N GLY A 75 -5.24 -31.96 -4.66
CA GLY A 75 -4.85 -33.34 -4.34
C GLY A 75 -3.33 -33.52 -4.16
N ASN A 76 -2.94 -34.76 -3.88
CA ASN A 76 -1.52 -35.15 -3.78
C ASN A 76 -1.25 -36.34 -4.71
N THR A 77 -1.73 -36.29 -5.94
CA THR A 77 -1.54 -37.34 -6.94
C THR A 77 -0.88 -36.73 -8.15
N SER A 78 0.37 -37.06 -8.36
CA SER A 78 1.18 -36.62 -9.50
C SER A 78 0.39 -36.68 -10.82
N MET A 79 0.55 -35.66 -11.62
CA MET A 79 -0.13 -35.47 -12.90
C MET A 79 0.68 -36.02 -14.09
N GLY A 80 1.98 -36.22 -13.92
CA GLY A 80 2.92 -36.61 -14.96
C GLY A 80 3.69 -37.89 -14.71
N GLU A 81 4.69 -38.16 -15.52
CA GLU A 81 5.62 -39.29 -15.37
C GLU A 81 6.66 -38.95 -14.28
N ASP A 82 7.13 -39.97 -13.55
CA ASP A 82 8.14 -39.84 -12.51
C ASP A 82 9.41 -39.17 -13.07
N GLY A 83 9.96 -38.19 -12.33
CA GLY A 83 11.19 -37.45 -12.68
C GLY A 83 10.99 -36.44 -13.81
N THR A 84 9.78 -35.92 -14.01
CA THR A 84 9.52 -34.88 -15.01
C THR A 84 9.17 -33.54 -14.36
N TRP A 85 9.59 -32.44 -15.00
CA TRP A 85 9.31 -31.08 -14.61
C TRP A 85 8.66 -30.27 -15.72
N THR A 86 7.64 -29.48 -15.38
CA THR A 86 7.13 -28.40 -16.22
C THR A 86 7.09 -27.11 -15.41
N ILE A 87 7.79 -26.08 -15.89
CA ILE A 87 7.75 -24.74 -15.32
C ILE A 87 6.89 -23.87 -16.25
N PHE A 88 5.77 -23.40 -15.72
CA PHE A 88 4.87 -22.47 -16.40
C PHE A 88 5.35 -21.04 -16.08
N VAL A 89 5.71 -20.26 -17.09
CA VAL A 89 6.13 -18.88 -16.95
C VAL A 89 5.06 -17.96 -17.52
N TYR A 90 4.44 -17.18 -16.64
CA TYR A 90 3.49 -16.14 -17.01
C TYR A 90 4.27 -14.84 -17.18
N LEU A 91 4.68 -14.61 -18.44
CA LEU A 91 5.65 -13.57 -18.81
C LEU A 91 4.89 -12.32 -19.29
N CYS A 92 4.51 -11.45 -18.34
CA CYS A 92 3.97 -10.14 -18.61
C CYS A 92 5.14 -9.19 -18.86
N GLY A 93 5.33 -8.76 -20.12
CA GLY A 93 6.56 -8.06 -20.47
C GLY A 93 6.66 -6.63 -19.96
N ALA A 94 5.53 -5.95 -19.86
CA ALA A 94 5.43 -4.55 -19.43
C ALA A 94 6.47 -3.63 -20.13
N ASP A 95 6.84 -2.53 -19.47
CA ASP A 95 7.92 -1.63 -19.85
C ASP A 95 9.30 -2.29 -19.73
N LEU A 96 9.47 -3.25 -18.82
CA LEU A 96 10.70 -4.04 -18.68
C LEU A 96 11.12 -4.72 -19.99
N GLU A 97 10.16 -5.19 -20.77
CA GLU A 97 10.44 -5.73 -22.10
C GLU A 97 10.43 -4.65 -23.17
N SER A 98 9.42 -3.75 -23.18
CA SER A 98 9.25 -2.80 -24.27
C SER A 98 10.38 -1.76 -24.33
N GLU A 99 10.96 -1.39 -23.19
CA GLU A 99 12.05 -0.43 -23.09
C GLU A 99 13.43 -1.09 -23.03
N ASN A 100 13.57 -2.20 -22.30
CA ASN A 100 14.85 -2.78 -21.94
C ASN A 100 15.11 -4.19 -22.49
N GLY A 101 14.06 -4.91 -22.92
CA GLY A 101 14.18 -6.25 -23.49
C GLY A 101 14.52 -7.32 -22.46
N MET A 102 14.19 -7.09 -21.19
CA MET A 102 14.53 -7.99 -20.06
C MET A 102 13.86 -9.36 -20.21
N ALA A 103 12.56 -9.41 -20.50
CA ALA A 103 11.86 -10.67 -20.75
C ALA A 103 12.44 -11.46 -21.94
N SER A 104 12.91 -10.77 -22.97
CA SER A 104 13.63 -11.39 -24.10
C SER A 104 14.98 -11.97 -23.68
N GLY A 105 15.64 -11.38 -22.69
CA GLY A 105 16.86 -11.87 -22.06
C GLY A 105 16.61 -13.20 -21.36
N ASP A 106 15.61 -13.27 -20.48
CA ASP A 106 15.28 -14.47 -19.72
C ASP A 106 14.75 -15.61 -20.61
N LEU A 107 13.99 -15.29 -21.65
CA LEU A 107 13.65 -16.27 -22.68
C LEU A 107 14.90 -16.86 -23.35
N GLN A 108 15.97 -16.07 -23.55
CA GLN A 108 17.22 -16.55 -24.11
C GLN A 108 17.93 -17.50 -23.13
N GLU A 109 17.91 -17.21 -21.84
CA GLU A 109 18.45 -18.10 -20.79
C GLU A 109 17.70 -19.42 -20.75
N MET A 110 16.35 -19.41 -20.79
CA MET A 110 15.54 -20.61 -20.89
C MET A 110 15.92 -21.47 -22.11
N ILE A 111 16.24 -20.83 -23.24
CA ILE A 111 16.68 -21.50 -24.48
C ILE A 111 18.10 -22.08 -24.30
N GLU A 112 18.98 -21.40 -23.57
CA GLU A 112 20.37 -21.80 -23.36
C GLU A 112 20.55 -22.89 -22.31
N ALA A 113 19.54 -23.08 -21.44
CA ALA A 113 19.54 -24.16 -20.47
C ALA A 113 19.75 -25.55 -21.11
N THR A 114 20.35 -26.47 -20.35
CA THR A 114 20.62 -27.84 -20.82
C THR A 114 19.35 -28.52 -21.28
N ALA A 115 19.26 -28.83 -22.58
CA ALA A 115 18.14 -29.58 -23.12
C ALA A 115 17.94 -30.92 -22.42
N SER A 116 16.71 -31.18 -21.99
CA SER A 116 16.33 -32.43 -21.32
C SER A 116 14.95 -32.87 -21.79
N ASP A 117 14.75 -34.15 -21.99
CA ASP A 117 13.42 -34.72 -22.28
C ASP A 117 12.51 -34.67 -21.02
N ASP A 118 13.11 -34.48 -19.84
CA ASP A 118 12.41 -34.53 -18.56
C ASP A 118 12.06 -33.12 -17.99
N VAL A 119 12.63 -32.05 -18.56
CA VAL A 119 12.44 -30.68 -18.08
C VAL A 119 11.95 -29.79 -19.20
N ARG A 120 10.94 -28.97 -18.91
CA ARG A 120 10.28 -28.14 -19.93
C ARG A 120 9.86 -26.79 -19.33
N TYR A 121 10.11 -25.71 -20.08
CA TYR A 121 9.49 -24.40 -19.87
C TYR A 121 8.29 -24.25 -20.82
N VAL A 122 7.18 -23.79 -20.29
CA VAL A 122 5.93 -23.45 -21.01
C VAL A 122 5.62 -22.00 -20.69
N VAL A 123 5.63 -21.14 -21.70
CA VAL A 123 5.60 -19.69 -21.52
C VAL A 123 4.37 -19.10 -22.18
N GLU A 124 3.63 -18.24 -21.52
CA GLU A 124 2.68 -17.30 -22.13
C GLU A 124 3.26 -15.92 -22.12
N THR A 125 3.21 -15.20 -23.25
CA THR A 125 3.75 -13.86 -23.43
C THR A 125 2.67 -12.86 -23.80
N GLY A 126 2.72 -11.67 -23.16
CA GLY A 126 1.83 -10.55 -23.40
C GLY A 126 2.26 -9.33 -22.59
N GLY A 127 1.40 -8.33 -22.46
CA GLY A 127 1.54 -7.21 -21.51
C GLY A 127 2.54 -6.13 -21.90
N ALA A 128 3.28 -6.26 -23.03
CA ALA A 128 4.26 -5.27 -23.46
C ALA A 128 3.85 -4.64 -24.79
N ASN A 129 4.05 -3.34 -24.96
CA ASN A 129 3.79 -2.59 -26.20
C ASN A 129 4.71 -2.95 -27.36
N ASP A 130 5.95 -3.41 -27.09
CA ASP A 130 6.91 -3.90 -28.08
C ASP A 130 7.73 -5.06 -27.48
N TRP A 131 8.36 -5.87 -28.33
CA TRP A 131 9.17 -7.02 -27.94
C TRP A 131 10.50 -7.03 -28.69
N TYR A 132 11.59 -7.19 -27.95
CA TYR A 132 12.93 -7.35 -28.54
C TYR A 132 13.09 -8.70 -29.23
N ASN A 133 12.42 -9.75 -28.72
CA ASN A 133 12.38 -11.04 -29.38
C ASN A 133 11.45 -11.01 -30.60
N SER A 134 12.02 -11.10 -31.81
CA SER A 134 11.26 -11.02 -33.07
C SER A 134 10.26 -12.15 -33.33
N SER A 135 10.23 -13.20 -32.49
CA SER A 135 9.25 -14.30 -32.58
C SER A 135 7.94 -13.95 -31.88
N ILE A 136 7.97 -12.90 -31.04
CA ILE A 136 6.82 -12.47 -30.23
C ILE A 136 6.13 -11.28 -30.90
N ASN A 137 4.82 -11.24 -30.81
CA ASN A 137 4.00 -10.18 -31.39
C ASN A 137 3.21 -9.48 -30.28
N ALA A 138 3.54 -8.24 -30.00
CA ALA A 138 2.93 -7.39 -28.97
C ALA A 138 1.38 -7.30 -29.04
N ASN A 139 0.76 -7.56 -30.20
CA ASN A 139 -0.71 -7.51 -30.35
C ASN A 139 -1.37 -8.88 -30.15
N LYS A 140 -0.74 -9.78 -29.42
CA LYS A 140 -1.26 -11.14 -29.22
C LYS A 140 -0.78 -11.70 -27.90
N LEU A 141 -1.56 -12.62 -27.34
CA LEU A 141 -1.04 -13.59 -26.41
C LEU A 141 -0.48 -14.77 -27.20
N GLN A 142 0.74 -15.18 -26.90
CA GLN A 142 1.37 -16.32 -27.56
C GLN A 142 1.88 -17.31 -26.53
N ARG A 143 1.70 -18.60 -26.83
CA ARG A 143 2.19 -19.68 -25.98
C ARG A 143 3.36 -20.37 -26.66
N PHE A 144 4.42 -20.52 -25.91
CA PHE A 144 5.64 -21.15 -26.36
C PHE A 144 6.02 -22.32 -25.46
N VAL A 145 6.78 -23.24 -26.04
CA VAL A 145 7.47 -24.30 -25.30
C VAL A 145 8.94 -24.27 -25.70
N ILE A 146 9.81 -24.37 -24.73
CA ILE A 146 11.24 -24.52 -25.00
C ILE A 146 11.52 -26.01 -25.24
N GLU A 147 11.85 -26.38 -26.45
CA GLU A 147 12.18 -27.72 -26.87
C GLU A 147 13.48 -27.77 -27.69
N ASP A 148 14.41 -28.68 -27.39
CA ASP A 148 15.67 -28.82 -28.10
C ASP A 148 16.46 -27.48 -28.25
N ASN A 149 16.42 -26.60 -27.24
CA ASN A 149 17.00 -25.25 -27.24
C ASN A 149 16.40 -24.30 -28.28
N ASP A 150 15.15 -24.51 -28.66
CA ASP A 150 14.40 -23.63 -29.57
C ASP A 150 13.12 -23.15 -28.89
N LEU A 151 12.74 -21.88 -29.12
CA LEU A 151 11.45 -21.29 -28.74
C LEU A 151 10.39 -21.67 -29.77
N VAL A 152 9.52 -22.61 -29.42
CA VAL A 152 8.50 -23.18 -30.32
C VAL A 152 7.14 -22.58 -30.00
N GLU A 153 6.57 -21.78 -30.92
CA GLU A 153 5.19 -21.30 -30.78
C GLU A 153 4.20 -22.47 -30.94
N VAL A 154 3.38 -22.69 -29.91
CA VAL A 154 2.40 -23.80 -29.88
C VAL A 154 0.96 -23.29 -29.95
N ASP A 155 0.70 -22.04 -29.54
CA ASP A 155 -0.60 -21.39 -29.69
C ASP A 155 -0.44 -19.88 -29.86
N SER A 156 -1.47 -19.21 -30.41
CA SER A 156 -1.47 -17.78 -30.68
C SER A 156 -2.89 -17.23 -30.62
N LEU A 157 -3.19 -16.52 -29.56
CA LEU A 157 -4.50 -16.00 -29.22
C LEU A 157 -4.64 -14.52 -29.62
N SER A 158 -5.85 -13.98 -29.56
CA SER A 158 -6.03 -12.52 -29.62
C SER A 158 -5.46 -11.88 -28.37
N ALA A 159 -5.02 -10.64 -28.46
CA ALA A 159 -4.59 -9.89 -27.30
C ALA A 159 -5.72 -9.81 -26.25
N GLN A 160 -5.35 -10.04 -25.02
CA GLN A 160 -6.15 -9.90 -23.81
C GLN A 160 -5.21 -9.38 -22.74
N SER A 161 -5.74 -8.72 -21.73
CA SER A 161 -4.93 -8.25 -20.61
C SER A 161 -4.30 -9.42 -19.86
N MET A 162 -3.00 -9.30 -19.57
CA MET A 162 -2.29 -10.22 -18.70
C MET A 162 -2.72 -10.05 -17.24
N ALA A 163 -3.35 -8.93 -16.89
CA ALA A 163 -3.93 -8.65 -15.58
C ALA A 163 -5.38 -9.17 -15.42
N ASP A 164 -5.91 -9.93 -16.39
CA ASP A 164 -7.22 -10.55 -16.27
C ASP A 164 -7.13 -11.95 -15.67
N VAL A 165 -7.95 -12.23 -14.66
CA VAL A 165 -8.08 -13.59 -14.05
C VAL A 165 -8.34 -14.66 -15.09
N SER A 166 -9.13 -14.32 -16.11
CA SER A 166 -9.47 -15.27 -17.19
C SER A 166 -8.25 -15.65 -18.03
N THR A 167 -7.31 -14.74 -18.26
CA THR A 167 -6.10 -14.98 -19.06
C THR A 167 -5.18 -15.98 -18.34
N ILE A 168 -4.82 -15.71 -17.10
CA ILE A 168 -3.97 -16.61 -16.31
C ILE A 168 -4.67 -17.96 -16.09
N THR A 169 -5.98 -17.99 -15.82
CA THR A 169 -6.75 -19.23 -15.66
C THR A 169 -6.70 -20.08 -16.91
N ASP A 170 -6.90 -19.47 -18.10
CA ASP A 170 -6.87 -20.19 -19.38
C ASP A 170 -5.46 -20.74 -19.68
N PHE A 171 -4.42 -19.94 -19.41
CA PHE A 171 -3.04 -20.39 -19.56
C PHE A 171 -2.71 -21.58 -18.66
N LEU A 172 -2.97 -21.47 -17.37
CA LEU A 172 -2.67 -22.54 -16.43
C LEU A 172 -3.47 -23.80 -16.71
N ARG A 173 -4.79 -23.66 -16.97
CA ARG A 173 -5.65 -24.79 -17.32
C ARG A 173 -5.16 -25.52 -18.56
N TRP A 174 -4.90 -24.78 -19.64
CA TRP A 174 -4.37 -25.32 -20.87
C TRP A 174 -3.00 -25.98 -20.64
N GLY A 175 -2.14 -25.33 -19.87
CA GLY A 175 -0.79 -25.78 -19.57
C GLY A 175 -0.78 -27.11 -18.84
N VAL A 176 -1.49 -27.20 -17.72
CA VAL A 176 -1.51 -28.43 -16.89
C VAL A 176 -2.19 -29.61 -17.59
N GLU A 177 -3.19 -29.34 -18.46
CA GLU A 177 -3.81 -30.41 -19.26
C GLU A 177 -2.94 -30.89 -20.42
N THR A 178 -2.10 -30.01 -20.99
CA THR A 178 -1.29 -30.31 -22.18
C THR A 178 0.11 -30.81 -21.82
N TYR A 179 0.70 -30.30 -20.77
CA TYR A 179 2.08 -30.54 -20.34
C TYR A 179 2.16 -30.95 -18.86
N PRO A 180 1.37 -31.97 -18.44
CA PRO A 180 1.44 -32.44 -17.07
C PRO A 180 2.81 -33.05 -16.78
N ALA A 181 3.32 -32.83 -15.57
CA ALA A 181 4.58 -33.39 -15.07
C ALA A 181 4.42 -33.91 -13.65
N GLU A 182 5.41 -34.66 -13.14
CA GLU A 182 5.44 -35.05 -11.73
C GLU A 182 5.55 -33.81 -10.86
N HIS A 183 6.48 -32.92 -11.23
CA HIS A 183 6.69 -31.63 -10.57
C HIS A 183 6.29 -30.49 -11.54
N MET A 184 5.46 -29.59 -11.07
CA MET A 184 5.02 -28.44 -11.84
C MET A 184 5.27 -27.18 -11.02
N GLY A 185 5.90 -26.17 -11.63
CA GLY A 185 6.10 -24.85 -11.05
C GLY A 185 5.39 -23.78 -11.84
N VAL A 186 5.07 -22.68 -11.19
CA VAL A 186 4.57 -21.45 -11.84
C VAL A 186 5.50 -20.30 -11.47
N VAL A 187 5.88 -19.48 -12.42
CA VAL A 187 6.62 -18.24 -12.21
C VAL A 187 5.79 -17.08 -12.80
N PHE A 188 5.51 -16.09 -11.97
CA PHE A 188 5.03 -14.79 -12.39
C PHE A 188 6.23 -13.89 -12.65
N TRP A 189 6.30 -13.34 -13.83
CA TRP A 189 7.40 -12.48 -14.26
C TRP A 189 6.89 -11.11 -14.66
N ASP A 190 7.28 -10.06 -13.96
CA ASP A 190 7.02 -8.65 -14.22
C ASP A 190 7.41 -7.80 -12.99
N HIS A 191 6.90 -6.57 -12.90
CA HIS A 191 6.82 -5.81 -11.67
C HIS A 191 5.98 -6.52 -10.63
N GLY A 192 6.31 -6.27 -9.35
CA GLY A 192 5.53 -6.63 -8.18
C GLY A 192 5.53 -5.47 -7.20
N SER A 193 4.44 -5.31 -6.46
CA SER A 193 4.26 -4.20 -5.51
C SER A 193 3.55 -4.66 -4.23
N GLY A 194 3.95 -5.82 -3.73
CA GLY A 194 3.54 -6.36 -2.46
C GLY A 194 2.07 -6.79 -2.38
N SER A 195 1.56 -6.81 -1.17
CA SER A 195 0.24 -7.37 -0.89
C SER A 195 -0.90 -6.52 -1.47
N ILE A 196 -0.72 -5.22 -1.60
CA ILE A 196 -1.79 -4.30 -1.97
C ILE A 196 -1.93 -4.18 -3.50
N ASN A 197 -0.82 -3.88 -4.18
CA ASN A 197 -0.86 -3.56 -5.60
C ASN A 197 -0.65 -4.78 -6.51
N GLY A 198 -0.20 -5.91 -5.94
CA GLY A 198 -0.14 -7.18 -6.65
C GLY A 198 1.04 -7.33 -7.60
N VAL A 199 0.84 -8.01 -8.75
CA VAL A 199 1.88 -8.44 -9.68
C VAL A 199 1.38 -8.45 -11.13
N CYS A 200 2.27 -8.42 -12.11
CA CYS A 200 1.95 -8.47 -13.53
C CYS A 200 1.13 -7.28 -13.99
N PHE A 201 1.81 -6.14 -14.11
CA PHE A 201 1.24 -4.87 -14.57
C PHE A 201 1.25 -4.81 -16.10
N ASP A 202 0.09 -4.84 -16.73
CA ASP A 202 -0.02 -4.89 -18.19
C ASP A 202 0.06 -3.48 -18.80
N GLU A 203 1.20 -3.13 -19.38
CA GLU A 203 1.43 -1.86 -20.08
C GLU A 203 0.40 -1.60 -21.19
N THR A 204 -0.20 -2.66 -21.76
CA THR A 204 -1.18 -2.54 -22.82
C THR A 204 -2.62 -2.32 -22.31
N ASP A 205 -2.82 -2.43 -20.99
CA ASP A 205 -4.13 -2.26 -20.30
C ASP A 205 -4.03 -1.22 -19.16
N ASN A 206 -3.33 -0.13 -19.39
CA ASN A 206 -3.13 0.98 -18.44
C ASN A 206 -2.54 0.52 -17.11
N ASP A 207 -1.52 -0.30 -17.17
CA ASP A 207 -0.76 -0.81 -16.04
C ASP A 207 -1.60 -1.53 -14.97
N LYS A 208 -2.73 -2.09 -15.40
CA LYS A 208 -3.57 -2.91 -14.54
C LYS A 208 -2.80 -4.14 -14.06
N ALA A 209 -2.92 -4.47 -12.78
CA ALA A 209 -2.24 -5.59 -12.14
C ALA A 209 -3.18 -6.75 -11.80
N LEU A 210 -2.60 -7.94 -11.59
CA LEU A 210 -3.23 -9.05 -10.89
C LEU A 210 -3.08 -8.84 -9.38
N LEU A 211 -4.17 -8.56 -8.69
CA LEU A 211 -4.18 -8.49 -7.23
C LEU A 211 -4.08 -9.90 -6.62
N LEU A 212 -3.70 -10.00 -5.35
CA LEU A 212 -3.60 -11.29 -4.67
C LEU A 212 -4.90 -12.10 -4.71
N ARG A 213 -6.04 -11.42 -4.61
CA ARG A 213 -7.36 -12.03 -4.76
C ARG A 213 -7.59 -12.61 -6.16
N ASP A 214 -7.06 -11.98 -7.19
CA ASP A 214 -7.14 -12.48 -8.58
C ASP A 214 -6.32 -13.76 -8.75
N LEU A 215 -5.17 -13.85 -8.06
CA LEU A 215 -4.36 -15.07 -8.02
C LEU A 215 -5.12 -16.22 -7.35
N ASP A 216 -5.77 -15.98 -6.20
CA ASP A 216 -6.61 -16.98 -5.53
C ASP A 216 -7.72 -17.49 -6.47
N ASN A 217 -8.44 -16.57 -7.10
CA ASN A 217 -9.50 -16.90 -8.05
C ASN A 217 -8.99 -17.70 -9.26
N ALA A 218 -7.82 -17.35 -9.80
CA ALA A 218 -7.22 -18.07 -10.92
C ALA A 218 -6.86 -19.53 -10.55
N PHE A 219 -6.16 -19.72 -9.43
CA PHE A 219 -5.77 -21.04 -8.95
C PHE A 219 -6.97 -21.88 -8.51
N LEU A 220 -7.95 -21.27 -7.85
CA LEU A 220 -9.20 -21.95 -7.50
C LEU A 220 -9.94 -22.43 -8.76
N SER A 221 -9.96 -21.60 -9.81
CA SER A 221 -10.64 -21.91 -11.07
C SER A 221 -10.07 -23.11 -11.83
N ILE A 222 -8.81 -23.51 -11.57
CA ILE A 222 -8.20 -24.70 -12.17
C ILE A 222 -8.22 -25.93 -11.26
N SER A 223 -8.77 -25.82 -10.05
CA SER A 223 -8.76 -26.89 -9.05
C SER A 223 -9.46 -28.17 -9.52
N ASP A 224 -10.41 -28.07 -10.46
CA ASP A 224 -11.14 -29.23 -11.03
C ASP A 224 -10.28 -30.07 -11.99
N VAL A 225 -9.21 -29.52 -12.54
CA VAL A 225 -8.26 -30.24 -13.42
C VAL A 225 -6.99 -30.67 -12.70
N MET A 226 -6.70 -30.09 -11.55
CA MET A 226 -5.52 -30.41 -10.75
C MET A 226 -5.76 -31.62 -9.84
N THR A 227 -4.84 -32.56 -9.86
CA THR A 227 -4.85 -33.73 -8.93
C THR A 227 -3.70 -33.69 -7.94
N ASP A 228 -2.80 -32.73 -8.09
CA ASP A 228 -1.70 -32.45 -7.19
C ASP A 228 -1.50 -30.95 -7.06
N ARG A 229 -0.79 -30.49 -6.01
CA ARG A 229 -0.34 -29.10 -5.87
C ARG A 229 0.83 -28.83 -6.80
N PHE A 230 1.03 -27.58 -7.14
CA PHE A 230 2.29 -27.13 -7.72
C PHE A 230 3.43 -27.41 -6.74
N GLU A 231 4.58 -27.75 -7.26
CA GLU A 231 5.77 -27.94 -6.46
C GLU A 231 6.22 -26.59 -5.88
N PHE A 232 6.17 -25.55 -6.71
CA PHE A 232 6.34 -24.17 -6.26
C PHE A 232 5.50 -23.20 -7.07
N ILE A 233 5.19 -22.04 -6.47
CA ILE A 233 4.76 -20.82 -7.15
C ILE A 233 5.77 -19.76 -6.77
N GLY A 234 6.35 -19.09 -7.75
CA GLY A 234 7.39 -18.12 -7.57
C GLY A 234 7.11 -16.80 -8.27
N PHE A 235 7.71 -15.75 -7.77
CA PHE A 235 7.59 -14.40 -8.27
C PHE A 235 8.98 -13.87 -8.60
N ASP A 236 9.30 -13.80 -9.88
CA ASP A 236 10.40 -13.00 -10.41
C ASP A 236 9.86 -11.58 -10.54
N ALA A 237 9.71 -10.95 -9.39
CA ALA A 237 8.98 -9.70 -9.19
C ALA A 237 9.24 -9.13 -7.79
N CYS A 238 9.33 -7.82 -7.67
CA CYS A 238 9.57 -7.11 -6.42
C CYS A 238 8.49 -7.40 -5.36
N LEU A 239 8.85 -7.42 -4.08
CA LEU A 239 7.96 -7.27 -2.92
C LEU A 239 6.93 -8.38 -2.71
N MET A 240 6.97 -9.49 -3.46
CA MET A 240 5.94 -10.54 -3.40
C MET A 240 6.17 -11.58 -2.29
N GLY A 241 7.27 -11.48 -1.54
CA GLY A 241 7.62 -12.35 -0.42
C GLY A 241 6.80 -12.07 0.85
N THR A 242 5.46 -11.98 0.74
CA THR A 242 4.60 -11.55 1.85
C THR A 242 3.85 -12.71 2.50
N ILE A 243 3.47 -12.54 3.78
CA ILE A 243 2.67 -13.54 4.49
C ILE A 243 1.25 -13.65 3.90
N GLU A 244 0.69 -12.56 3.37
CA GLU A 244 -0.59 -12.55 2.70
C GLU A 244 -0.54 -13.38 1.42
N THR A 245 0.52 -13.20 0.60
CA THR A 245 0.77 -14.04 -0.58
C THR A 245 0.92 -15.51 -0.21
N ALA A 246 1.72 -15.81 0.81
CA ALA A 246 1.92 -17.19 1.27
C ALA A 246 0.61 -17.83 1.76
N ASN A 247 -0.23 -17.06 2.48
CA ASN A 247 -1.56 -17.52 2.91
C ASN A 247 -2.44 -17.93 1.73
N ILE A 248 -2.51 -17.10 0.70
CA ILE A 248 -3.32 -17.35 -0.51
C ILE A 248 -2.80 -18.59 -1.25
N LEU A 249 -1.49 -18.75 -1.37
CA LEU A 249 -0.89 -19.82 -2.15
C LEU A 249 -0.85 -21.18 -1.45
N ALA A 250 -0.99 -21.24 -0.15
CA ALA A 250 -0.86 -22.46 0.63
C ALA A 250 -1.76 -23.64 0.18
N PRO A 251 -3.00 -23.45 -0.32
CA PRO A 251 -3.79 -24.53 -0.89
C PRO A 251 -3.24 -25.10 -2.20
N TYR A 252 -2.48 -24.33 -2.95
CA TYR A 252 -2.15 -24.58 -4.35
C TYR A 252 -0.73 -25.06 -4.60
N ALA A 253 0.21 -24.68 -3.76
CA ALA A 253 1.61 -25.05 -3.90
C ALA A 253 2.20 -25.63 -2.62
N ARG A 254 3.39 -26.27 -2.72
CA ARG A 254 4.19 -26.72 -1.59
C ARG A 254 5.14 -25.66 -1.10
N TYR A 255 5.71 -24.91 -2.03
CA TYR A 255 6.66 -23.85 -1.75
C TYR A 255 6.28 -22.56 -2.46
N MET A 256 6.59 -21.44 -1.83
CA MET A 256 6.62 -20.11 -2.46
C MET A 256 8.07 -19.66 -2.57
N ILE A 257 8.42 -18.97 -3.66
CA ILE A 257 9.69 -18.27 -3.84
C ILE A 257 9.36 -16.81 -4.13
N GLY A 258 9.91 -15.88 -3.36
CA GLY A 258 9.67 -14.46 -3.53
C GLY A 258 10.58 -13.59 -2.69
N SER A 259 10.71 -12.35 -3.09
CA SER A 259 11.52 -11.31 -2.44
C SER A 259 10.67 -10.44 -1.52
N GLU A 260 11.22 -10.05 -0.38
CA GLU A 260 10.67 -9.00 0.46
C GLU A 260 10.98 -7.61 -0.12
N GLU A 261 12.14 -7.48 -0.80
CA GLU A 261 12.68 -6.25 -1.36
C GLU A 261 12.53 -6.23 -2.89
N LEU A 262 13.02 -5.17 -3.50
CA LEU A 262 13.10 -5.01 -4.95
C LEU A 262 13.97 -6.09 -5.59
N GLU A 263 13.59 -6.50 -6.78
CA GLU A 263 14.40 -7.35 -7.64
C GLU A 263 14.88 -6.53 -8.85
N PRO A 264 16.19 -6.49 -9.14
CA PRO A 264 16.68 -5.86 -10.37
C PRO A 264 16.04 -6.49 -11.62
N GLY A 265 15.91 -5.71 -12.69
CA GLY A 265 15.24 -6.16 -13.92
C GLY A 265 15.87 -7.36 -14.62
N TYR A 266 17.10 -7.74 -14.25
CA TYR A 266 17.75 -8.96 -14.72
C TYR A 266 17.11 -10.25 -14.19
N GLY A 267 16.36 -10.18 -13.08
CA GLY A 267 15.56 -11.29 -12.56
C GLY A 267 16.34 -12.54 -12.17
N TRP A 268 15.68 -13.70 -12.34
CA TRP A 268 16.23 -15.01 -11.98
C TRP A 268 17.06 -15.62 -13.11
N ASP A 269 18.03 -16.46 -12.80
CA ASP A 269 18.86 -17.19 -13.77
C ASP A 269 18.16 -18.46 -14.24
N TYR A 270 17.40 -18.36 -15.33
CA TYR A 270 16.64 -19.49 -15.89
C TYR A 270 17.52 -20.56 -16.53
N GLU A 271 18.74 -20.22 -16.96
CA GLU A 271 19.71 -21.22 -17.43
C GLU A 271 20.14 -22.12 -16.28
N LYS A 272 20.49 -21.54 -15.11
CA LYS A 272 20.89 -22.32 -13.93
C LYS A 272 19.75 -23.18 -13.39
N MET A 273 18.51 -22.66 -13.39
CA MET A 273 17.32 -23.43 -13.00
C MET A 273 17.15 -24.68 -13.87
N GLY A 274 17.11 -24.50 -15.18
CA GLY A 274 16.99 -25.60 -16.15
C GLY A 274 18.15 -26.57 -16.09
N ASP A 275 19.37 -26.08 -15.96
CA ASP A 275 20.58 -26.85 -15.80
C ASP A 275 20.59 -27.73 -14.53
N PHE A 276 20.07 -27.18 -13.44
CA PHE A 276 19.94 -27.91 -12.18
C PHE A 276 18.95 -29.06 -12.30
N LEU A 277 17.75 -28.78 -12.80
CA LEU A 277 16.69 -29.76 -12.97
C LEU A 277 17.06 -30.87 -13.97
N ALA A 278 17.71 -30.52 -15.07
CA ALA A 278 18.20 -31.53 -16.04
C ALA A 278 19.20 -32.52 -15.43
N LYS A 279 19.90 -32.12 -14.35
CA LYS A 279 20.82 -32.97 -13.61
C LYS A 279 20.15 -33.68 -12.41
N ASN A 280 19.10 -33.08 -11.88
CA ASN A 280 18.41 -33.51 -10.65
C ASN A 280 16.88 -33.53 -10.87
N PRO A 281 16.35 -34.39 -11.74
CA PRO A 281 14.91 -34.36 -12.06
C PRO A 281 14.01 -34.79 -10.89
N ASP A 282 14.56 -35.45 -9.91
CA ASP A 282 13.86 -35.83 -8.66
C ASP A 282 13.94 -34.76 -7.56
N ALA A 283 14.53 -33.57 -7.84
CA ALA A 283 14.60 -32.47 -6.86
C ALA A 283 13.19 -31.94 -6.52
N ASN A 284 13.03 -31.47 -5.29
CA ASN A 284 11.80 -30.77 -4.87
C ASN A 284 11.90 -29.25 -5.03
N GLY A 285 10.79 -28.53 -4.76
CA GLY A 285 10.74 -27.08 -4.90
C GLY A 285 11.68 -26.34 -3.97
N ALA A 286 11.98 -26.86 -2.77
CA ALA A 286 12.94 -26.23 -1.86
C ALA A 286 14.37 -26.34 -2.42
N GLU A 287 14.75 -27.52 -2.93
CA GLU A 287 16.09 -27.72 -3.52
C GLU A 287 16.29 -26.89 -4.80
N LEU A 288 15.22 -26.67 -5.58
CA LEU A 288 15.26 -25.75 -6.71
C LEU A 288 15.33 -24.30 -6.23
N GLY A 289 14.49 -23.92 -5.25
CA GLY A 289 14.45 -22.58 -4.70
C GLY A 289 15.79 -22.13 -4.09
N GLU A 290 16.54 -23.05 -3.44
CA GLU A 290 17.91 -22.77 -2.98
C GLU A 290 18.82 -22.37 -4.15
N VAL A 291 18.69 -23.04 -5.30
CA VAL A 291 19.47 -22.69 -6.50
C VAL A 291 19.03 -21.32 -7.07
N VAL A 292 17.73 -21.05 -7.09
CA VAL A 292 17.20 -19.77 -7.54
C VAL A 292 17.74 -18.63 -6.67
N CYS A 293 17.60 -18.74 -5.35
CA CYS A 293 18.09 -17.73 -4.41
C CYS A 293 19.60 -17.48 -4.53
N ASP A 294 20.40 -18.56 -4.63
CA ASP A 294 21.86 -18.44 -4.77
C ASP A 294 22.25 -17.80 -6.09
N SER A 295 21.60 -18.18 -7.20
CA SER A 295 21.93 -17.63 -8.52
C SER A 295 21.46 -16.17 -8.69
N PHE A 296 20.32 -15.83 -8.11
CA PHE A 296 19.85 -14.45 -8.05
C PHE A 296 20.82 -13.57 -7.26
N TYR A 297 21.23 -14.00 -6.09
CA TYR A 297 22.20 -13.26 -5.28
C TYR A 297 23.57 -13.11 -6.00
N GLU A 298 24.06 -14.19 -6.67
CA GLU A 298 25.27 -14.12 -7.48
C GLU A 298 25.14 -13.09 -8.62
N MET A 299 23.97 -13.00 -9.24
CA MET A 299 23.72 -11.98 -10.27
C MET A 299 23.72 -10.57 -9.66
N CYS A 300 23.08 -10.36 -8.50
CA CYS A 300 23.14 -9.08 -7.79
C CYS A 300 24.59 -8.69 -7.42
N GLU A 301 25.45 -9.67 -7.01
CA GLU A 301 26.89 -9.42 -6.79
C GLU A 301 27.60 -8.97 -8.10
N GLU A 302 27.20 -9.51 -9.27
CA GLU A 302 27.82 -9.16 -10.55
C GLU A 302 27.46 -7.74 -11.01
N ILE A 303 26.28 -7.24 -10.62
CA ILE A 303 25.81 -5.88 -10.99
C ILE A 303 26.05 -4.85 -9.88
N GLY A 304 26.45 -5.29 -8.66
CA GLY A 304 26.75 -4.42 -7.52
C GLY A 304 25.54 -4.09 -6.63
N GLU A 305 24.46 -4.85 -6.72
CA GLU A 305 23.19 -4.65 -5.99
C GLU A 305 22.96 -5.71 -4.88
N GLU A 306 23.99 -6.47 -4.51
CA GLU A 306 23.88 -7.53 -3.51
C GLU A 306 23.47 -7.04 -2.11
N ASN A 307 23.70 -5.77 -1.81
CA ASN A 307 23.40 -5.22 -0.48
C ASN A 307 21.89 -5.07 -0.23
N MET A 308 21.12 -4.83 -1.28
CA MET A 308 19.66 -4.68 -1.20
C MET A 308 18.93 -6.00 -1.43
N ALA A 309 19.58 -7.00 -2.00
CA ALA A 309 18.93 -8.23 -2.44
C ALA A 309 18.32 -9.02 -1.28
N THR A 310 17.08 -9.46 -1.46
CA THR A 310 16.43 -10.50 -0.64
C THR A 310 15.76 -11.52 -1.55
N LEU A 311 15.81 -12.80 -1.23
CA LEU A 311 15.00 -13.84 -1.87
C LEU A 311 14.88 -15.05 -0.96
N ALA A 312 13.66 -15.54 -0.78
CA ALA A 312 13.36 -16.60 0.17
C ALA A 312 12.55 -17.75 -0.43
N VAL A 313 12.70 -18.93 0.16
CA VAL A 313 11.91 -20.13 -0.12
C VAL A 313 11.07 -20.45 1.10
N ILE A 314 9.77 -20.43 0.97
CA ILE A 314 8.80 -20.62 2.04
C ILE A 314 8.10 -21.99 1.90
N ASP A 315 8.12 -22.82 2.92
CA ASP A 315 7.35 -24.05 3.02
C ASP A 315 5.89 -23.72 3.39
N LEU A 316 5.02 -23.75 2.39
CA LEU A 316 3.60 -23.41 2.54
C LEU A 316 2.82 -24.41 3.42
N ASP A 317 3.34 -25.60 3.68
CA ASP A 317 2.76 -26.53 4.66
C ASP A 317 2.95 -26.05 6.12
N LYS A 318 3.73 -24.99 6.34
CA LYS A 318 4.02 -24.40 7.64
C LYS A 318 3.31 -23.06 7.90
N ILE A 319 2.72 -22.48 6.89
CA ILE A 319 2.10 -21.14 7.00
C ILE A 319 0.97 -21.13 8.03
N ASP A 320 0.19 -22.19 8.17
CA ASP A 320 -0.87 -22.26 9.19
C ASP A 320 -0.33 -22.08 10.61
N ASP A 321 0.87 -22.58 10.90
CA ASP A 321 1.51 -22.42 12.20
C ASP A 321 1.94 -20.96 12.42
N VAL A 322 2.44 -20.28 11.37
CA VAL A 322 2.76 -18.82 11.41
C VAL A 322 1.51 -18.00 11.65
N LEU A 323 0.44 -18.24 10.88
CA LEU A 323 -0.82 -17.50 11.00
C LEU A 323 -1.45 -17.63 12.40
N ILE A 324 -1.47 -18.84 12.96
CA ILE A 324 -2.01 -19.09 14.31
C ILE A 324 -1.16 -18.38 15.37
N ALA A 325 0.16 -18.47 15.28
CA ALA A 325 1.06 -17.80 16.21
C ALA A 325 0.92 -16.28 16.10
N PHE A 326 0.90 -15.74 14.86
CA PHE A 326 0.73 -14.32 14.59
C PHE A 326 -0.62 -13.79 15.08
N ASN A 327 -1.72 -14.50 14.89
CA ASN A 327 -3.02 -14.10 15.40
C ASN A 327 -3.04 -13.99 16.94
N ASN A 328 -2.37 -14.90 17.66
CA ASN A 328 -2.25 -14.82 19.10
C ASN A 328 -1.41 -13.61 19.54
N PHE A 329 -0.34 -13.33 18.82
CA PHE A 329 0.51 -12.15 19.01
C PHE A 329 -0.28 -10.87 18.71
N ALA A 330 -0.97 -10.81 17.58
CA ALA A 330 -1.78 -9.68 17.15
C ALA A 330 -2.88 -9.33 18.16
N LYS A 331 -3.48 -10.34 18.78
CA LYS A 331 -4.45 -10.12 19.86
C LYS A 331 -3.81 -9.41 21.05
N ASP A 332 -2.64 -9.86 21.50
CA ASP A 332 -1.96 -9.26 22.65
C ASP A 332 -1.60 -7.78 22.36
N ILE A 333 -1.06 -7.46 21.16
CA ILE A 333 -0.71 -6.08 20.78
C ILE A 333 -1.96 -5.22 20.58
N TYR A 334 -3.03 -5.74 20.02
CA TYR A 334 -4.31 -5.05 19.92
C TYR A 334 -4.85 -4.68 21.29
N GLU A 335 -4.86 -5.63 22.26
CA GLU A 335 -5.30 -5.37 23.63
C GLU A 335 -4.35 -4.40 24.37
N ALA A 336 -3.04 -4.44 24.10
CA ALA A 336 -2.08 -3.51 24.68
C ALA A 336 -2.24 -2.08 24.13
N GLY A 337 -2.62 -1.95 22.87
CA GLY A 337 -2.87 -0.69 22.18
C GLY A 337 -4.09 0.09 22.67
N ASP A 338 -4.91 -0.46 23.59
CA ASP A 338 -5.92 0.33 24.32
C ASP A 338 -5.28 1.41 25.22
N ASN A 339 -3.98 1.30 25.49
CA ASN A 339 -3.20 2.29 26.19
C ASN A 339 -2.36 3.10 25.20
N SER A 340 -2.58 4.42 25.12
CA SER A 340 -1.90 5.29 24.16
C SER A 340 -0.37 5.23 24.22
N SER A 341 0.20 5.18 25.43
CA SER A 341 1.66 5.06 25.61
C SER A 341 2.20 3.74 25.06
N SER A 342 1.46 2.64 25.26
CA SER A 342 1.85 1.33 24.70
C SER A 342 1.71 1.32 23.17
N LEU A 343 0.67 1.94 22.64
CA LEU A 343 0.46 2.08 21.21
C LEU A 343 1.63 2.87 20.60
N ALA A 344 1.92 4.06 21.15
CA ALA A 344 3.01 4.90 20.65
C ALA A 344 4.38 4.19 20.68
N ASP A 345 4.64 3.40 21.72
CA ASP A 345 5.90 2.65 21.84
C ASP A 345 5.97 1.52 20.79
N MET A 346 4.86 0.81 20.55
CA MET A 346 4.80 -0.21 19.50
C MET A 346 5.00 0.41 18.11
N VAL A 347 4.29 1.51 17.81
CA VAL A 347 4.41 2.21 16.52
C VAL A 347 5.86 2.66 16.29
N ARG A 348 6.47 3.36 17.25
CA ARG A 348 7.88 3.75 17.17
C ARG A 348 8.82 2.60 16.88
N ASN A 349 8.59 1.45 17.51
CA ASN A 349 9.45 0.29 17.31
C ASN A 349 9.21 -0.40 15.95
N ILE A 350 8.00 -0.36 15.40
CA ILE A 350 7.70 -0.89 14.07
C ILE A 350 8.31 0.02 12.99
N GLU A 351 8.12 1.33 13.09
CA GLU A 351 8.66 2.32 12.15
C GLU A 351 10.20 2.34 12.11
N ASN A 352 10.84 1.94 13.21
CA ASN A 352 12.30 1.77 13.29
C ASN A 352 12.77 0.37 12.82
N GLY A 353 11.90 -0.47 12.29
CA GLY A 353 12.23 -1.80 11.76
C GLY A 353 12.53 -1.78 10.27
N ASP A 354 13.08 -2.91 9.76
CA ASP A 354 13.30 -3.10 8.32
C ASP A 354 12.00 -2.91 7.53
N ASN A 355 12.03 -2.10 6.48
CA ASN A 355 10.97 -1.92 5.51
C ASN A 355 11.53 -2.03 4.09
N PHE A 356 10.68 -2.24 3.12
CA PHE A 356 11.11 -2.64 1.79
C PHE A 356 10.54 -1.75 0.69
N GLY A 357 11.30 -1.57 -0.38
CA GLY A 357 10.89 -0.90 -1.61
C GLY A 357 10.73 0.62 -1.50
N GLY A 358 11.31 1.25 -0.48
CA GLY A 358 11.16 2.68 -0.22
C GLY A 358 9.86 3.03 0.49
N ASN A 359 9.95 3.92 1.50
CA ASN A 359 8.82 4.41 2.26
C ASN A 359 9.09 5.85 2.69
N ASN A 360 9.30 6.72 1.72
CA ASN A 360 9.55 8.14 1.92
C ASN A 360 8.96 8.98 0.78
N ARG A 361 9.00 10.31 0.92
CA ARG A 361 8.35 11.22 -0.02
C ARG A 361 8.95 11.25 -1.43
N THR A 362 10.20 10.81 -1.62
CA THR A 362 10.86 10.84 -2.94
C THR A 362 10.76 9.54 -3.69
N GLU A 363 10.74 8.42 -2.98
CA GLU A 363 10.66 7.08 -3.56
C GLU A 363 9.25 6.52 -3.59
N GLY A 364 8.29 7.15 -2.88
CA GLY A 364 6.93 6.64 -2.70
C GLY A 364 6.81 5.65 -1.54
N TYR A 365 5.66 5.00 -1.40
CA TYR A 365 5.35 4.16 -0.25
C TYR A 365 4.82 2.80 -0.69
N THR A 366 5.50 1.75 -0.30
CA THR A 366 5.07 0.36 -0.48
C THR A 366 4.31 -0.16 0.72
N ASN A 367 4.57 0.41 1.90
CA ASN A 367 4.00 0.01 3.18
C ASN A 367 4.28 -1.46 3.54
N MET A 368 5.43 -2.00 3.10
CA MET A 368 5.85 -3.36 3.39
C MET A 368 6.95 -3.36 4.45
N VAL A 369 6.76 -4.12 5.52
CA VAL A 369 7.72 -4.23 6.63
C VAL A 369 8.09 -5.69 6.89
N ASP A 370 9.30 -5.93 7.43
CA ASP A 370 9.71 -7.28 7.84
C ASP A 370 8.80 -7.82 8.95
N LEU A 371 8.26 -9.02 8.75
CA LEU A 371 7.32 -9.63 9.70
C LEU A 371 7.98 -9.92 11.06
N ALA A 372 9.23 -10.39 11.06
CA ALA A 372 9.95 -10.64 12.29
C ALA A 372 10.38 -9.32 12.98
N GLY A 373 10.70 -8.29 12.20
CA GLY A 373 10.98 -6.94 12.69
C GLY A 373 9.80 -6.35 13.43
N LEU A 374 8.60 -6.39 12.82
CA LEU A 374 7.35 -5.98 13.45
C LEU A 374 7.08 -6.74 14.75
N VAL A 375 7.24 -8.06 14.74
CA VAL A 375 7.02 -8.91 15.93
C VAL A 375 8.02 -8.57 17.02
N ASN A 376 9.28 -8.38 16.68
CA ASN A 376 10.33 -8.02 17.63
C ASN A 376 10.10 -6.62 18.23
N GLY A 377 9.67 -5.65 17.41
CA GLY A 377 9.35 -4.29 17.85
C GLY A 377 8.23 -4.24 18.90
N CYS A 378 7.30 -5.17 18.84
CA CYS A 378 6.19 -5.29 19.78
C CYS A 378 6.36 -6.40 20.84
N SER A 379 7.54 -7.02 20.95
CA SER A 379 7.76 -8.20 21.79
C SER A 379 7.53 -7.98 23.29
N ASP A 380 7.69 -6.78 23.80
CA ASP A 380 7.43 -6.45 25.20
C ASP A 380 5.93 -6.46 25.55
N TYR A 381 5.05 -6.43 24.52
CA TYR A 381 3.60 -6.36 24.65
C TYR A 381 2.90 -7.70 24.42
N SER A 382 3.63 -8.73 23.94
CA SER A 382 3.05 -10.06 23.71
C SER A 382 3.94 -11.19 24.25
N ASN A 383 3.28 -12.22 24.80
CA ASN A 383 3.97 -13.44 25.20
C ASN A 383 4.16 -14.42 24.03
N TYR A 384 3.62 -14.11 22.86
CA TYR A 384 3.65 -14.98 21.69
C TYR A 384 4.70 -14.57 20.64
N ALA A 385 5.42 -13.47 20.85
CA ALA A 385 6.45 -13.01 19.90
C ALA A 385 7.46 -14.11 19.54
N ALA A 386 7.98 -14.84 20.54
CA ALA A 386 8.90 -15.93 20.30
C ALA A 386 8.26 -17.12 19.54
N ASP A 387 6.98 -17.39 19.77
CA ASP A 387 6.27 -18.45 19.04
C ASP A 387 6.08 -18.09 17.56
N VAL A 388 5.90 -16.81 17.24
CA VAL A 388 5.85 -16.31 15.84
C VAL A 388 7.22 -16.47 15.17
N ILE A 389 8.28 -16.00 15.81
CA ILE A 389 9.64 -16.12 15.27
C ILE A 389 10.01 -17.59 15.04
N ASP A 390 9.76 -18.47 16.00
CA ASP A 390 10.00 -19.92 15.85
C ASP A 390 9.20 -20.50 14.66
N ALA A 391 7.97 -20.04 14.43
CA ALA A 391 7.14 -20.48 13.31
C ALA A 391 7.62 -19.95 11.95
N ILE A 392 8.10 -18.69 11.89
CA ILE A 392 8.75 -18.13 10.70
C ILE A 392 10.02 -18.91 10.37
N ASP A 393 10.89 -19.17 11.36
CA ASP A 393 12.13 -19.95 11.19
C ASP A 393 11.86 -21.39 10.67
N ASP A 394 10.71 -21.98 11.04
CA ASP A 394 10.30 -23.30 10.55
C ASP A 394 9.69 -23.26 9.13
N ALA A 395 9.12 -22.11 8.72
CA ALA A 395 8.47 -21.93 7.42
C ALA A 395 9.45 -21.45 6.33
N VAL A 396 10.36 -20.55 6.64
CA VAL A 396 11.40 -20.06 5.72
C VAL A 396 12.53 -21.06 5.66
N VAL A 397 12.51 -21.94 4.66
CA VAL A 397 13.47 -23.06 4.56
C VAL A 397 14.82 -22.65 3.97
N TYR A 398 14.85 -21.56 3.23
CA TYR A 398 16.07 -20.93 2.71
C TYR A 398 15.82 -19.43 2.50
N CYS A 399 16.83 -18.61 2.79
CA CYS A 399 16.76 -17.18 2.53
C CYS A 399 18.16 -16.64 2.19
N ARG A 400 18.24 -15.73 1.23
CA ARG A 400 19.41 -14.93 0.91
C ARG A 400 19.07 -13.47 1.15
N VAL A 401 19.91 -12.78 1.88
CA VAL A 401 19.74 -11.37 2.22
C VAL A 401 21.05 -10.61 2.04
N GLY A 402 20.96 -9.39 1.61
CA GLY A 402 22.06 -8.46 1.49
C GLY A 402 22.42 -7.79 2.82
N LEU A 403 23.41 -6.90 2.76
CA LEU A 403 23.94 -6.26 3.97
C LEU A 403 22.92 -5.31 4.59
N ASN A 404 22.13 -4.63 3.76
CA ASN A 404 21.16 -3.63 4.21
C ASN A 404 19.92 -4.29 4.86
N HIS A 405 19.61 -5.52 4.49
CA HIS A 405 18.47 -6.29 5.01
C HIS A 405 18.92 -7.55 5.76
N ARG A 406 20.05 -7.47 6.46
CA ARG A 406 20.65 -8.62 7.16
C ARG A 406 19.75 -9.29 8.21
N ASN A 407 18.73 -8.60 8.67
CA ASN A 407 17.77 -9.09 9.67
C ASN A 407 16.44 -9.53 9.04
N ALA A 408 16.26 -9.32 7.74
CA ALA A 408 15.06 -9.74 7.04
C ALA A 408 14.82 -11.23 7.18
N CYS A 409 13.57 -11.61 7.47
CA CYS A 409 13.22 -12.97 7.81
C CYS A 409 12.76 -13.82 6.61
N GLY A 410 12.57 -13.23 5.45
CA GLY A 410 12.06 -13.87 4.24
C GLY A 410 10.54 -13.77 4.06
N LEU A 411 9.84 -13.07 4.94
CA LEU A 411 8.42 -12.77 4.86
C LEU A 411 8.15 -11.35 5.34
N SER A 412 7.58 -10.53 4.49
CA SER A 412 7.05 -9.21 4.84
C SER A 412 5.54 -9.25 5.12
N THR A 413 4.99 -8.17 5.62
CA THR A 413 3.56 -7.93 5.79
C THR A 413 3.26 -6.46 5.53
N TYR A 414 2.02 -6.16 5.13
CA TYR A 414 1.57 -4.79 5.03
C TYR A 414 1.47 -4.12 6.41
N TYR A 415 2.03 -2.93 6.52
CA TYR A 415 1.89 -2.01 7.64
C TYR A 415 1.92 -0.56 7.12
N PRO A 416 0.90 0.26 7.40
CA PRO A 416 0.79 1.59 6.79
C PRO A 416 1.75 2.58 7.44
N LEU A 417 2.97 2.67 6.92
CA LEU A 417 3.92 3.74 7.27
C LEU A 417 3.40 5.10 6.78
N SER A 418 2.76 5.10 5.60
CA SER A 418 1.98 6.24 5.10
C SER A 418 0.86 5.74 4.21
N ILE A 419 -0.39 6.04 4.54
CA ILE A 419 -1.55 5.59 3.76
C ILE A 419 -1.65 6.41 2.47
N GLN A 420 -1.71 5.71 1.34
CA GLN A 420 -1.81 6.34 0.02
C GLN A 420 -3.25 6.45 -0.50
N GLY A 421 -4.23 6.05 0.29
CA GLY A 421 -5.65 6.22 -0.01
C GLY A 421 -6.55 5.19 0.65
N SER A 422 -7.85 5.42 0.58
CA SER A 422 -8.85 4.53 1.18
C SER A 422 -8.90 3.14 0.53
N MET A 423 -8.58 3.05 -0.75
CA MET A 423 -8.57 1.79 -1.49
C MET A 423 -7.54 0.82 -0.93
N GLU A 424 -6.39 1.32 -0.53
CA GLU A 424 -5.31 0.55 0.07
C GLU A 424 -5.77 -0.20 1.32
N MET A 425 -6.42 0.51 2.26
CA MET A 425 -6.96 -0.09 3.47
C MET A 425 -8.10 -1.06 3.21
N GLN A 426 -8.90 -0.82 2.17
CA GLN A 426 -9.95 -1.75 1.76
C GLN A 426 -9.36 -3.06 1.23
N ILE A 427 -8.36 -2.97 0.36
CA ILE A 427 -7.66 -4.15 -0.17
C ILE A 427 -6.99 -4.91 0.99
N PHE A 428 -6.32 -4.20 1.90
CA PHE A 428 -5.72 -4.82 3.07
C PHE A 428 -6.75 -5.51 3.94
N GLY A 429 -7.93 -4.92 4.16
CA GLY A 429 -9.01 -5.52 4.90
C GLY A 429 -9.45 -6.89 4.36
N ASP A 430 -9.43 -7.04 3.02
CA ASP A 430 -9.76 -8.29 2.33
C ASP A 430 -8.64 -9.35 2.44
N LEU A 431 -7.39 -8.94 2.64
CA LEU A 431 -6.20 -9.81 2.64
C LEU A 431 -5.65 -10.13 4.02
N CYS A 432 -5.97 -9.30 5.02
CA CYS A 432 -5.37 -9.37 6.33
C CYS A 432 -5.57 -10.73 6.99
N ILE A 433 -4.48 -11.27 7.52
CA ILE A 433 -4.40 -12.64 8.06
C ILE A 433 -4.90 -12.78 9.50
N SER A 434 -5.20 -11.67 10.18
CA SER A 434 -5.71 -11.68 11.54
C SER A 434 -6.66 -10.51 11.78
N PRO A 435 -7.87 -10.74 12.31
CA PRO A 435 -8.79 -9.65 12.65
C PRO A 435 -8.25 -8.72 13.73
N TYR A 436 -7.40 -9.22 14.61
CA TYR A 436 -6.77 -8.39 15.63
C TYR A 436 -5.69 -7.49 15.03
N TYR A 437 -4.94 -8.01 14.06
CA TYR A 437 -3.95 -7.21 13.36
C TYR A 437 -4.61 -6.13 12.50
N LEU A 438 -5.68 -6.48 11.77
CA LEU A 438 -6.47 -5.48 11.05
C LEU A 438 -6.98 -4.39 11.99
N SER A 439 -7.56 -4.76 13.13
CA SER A 439 -8.05 -3.78 14.10
C SER A 439 -6.93 -2.94 14.74
N PHE A 440 -5.73 -3.49 14.89
CA PHE A 440 -4.55 -2.75 15.34
C PHE A 440 -4.13 -1.71 14.31
N VAL A 441 -4.01 -2.12 13.05
CA VAL A 441 -3.67 -1.23 11.92
C VAL A 441 -4.76 -0.17 11.70
N GLU A 442 -6.04 -0.53 11.73
CA GLU A 442 -7.14 0.42 11.60
C GLU A 442 -7.17 1.47 12.71
N ARG A 443 -6.91 1.08 13.95
CA ARG A 443 -6.83 2.02 15.07
C ARG A 443 -5.77 3.09 14.80
N GLN A 444 -4.62 2.70 14.32
CA GLN A 444 -3.55 3.61 13.97
C GLN A 444 -3.90 4.48 12.75
N SER A 445 -4.55 3.90 11.74
CA SER A 445 -4.83 4.59 10.47
C SER A 445 -5.97 5.61 10.57
N TYR A 446 -6.96 5.40 11.41
CA TYR A 446 -8.21 6.18 11.42
C TYR A 446 -8.48 6.98 12.71
N ASP A 447 -7.70 6.79 13.77
CA ASP A 447 -7.99 7.51 15.03
C ASP A 447 -7.76 9.03 14.91
N GLY A 448 -7.10 9.46 13.82
CA GLY A 448 -6.99 10.86 13.42
C GLY A 448 -8.27 11.48 12.87
N VAL A 449 -9.11 10.69 12.25
CA VAL A 449 -10.37 11.16 11.61
C VAL A 449 -11.54 11.12 12.58
N TYR A 450 -11.47 10.29 13.60
CA TYR A 450 -12.55 10.10 14.59
C TYR A 450 -12.25 10.73 15.95
N ASP A 451 -11.37 11.77 16.05
CA ASP A 451 -11.33 12.59 17.26
C ASP A 451 -12.61 13.46 17.34
N THR A 452 -13.74 12.76 17.45
CA THR A 452 -15.04 13.32 17.81
C THR A 452 -15.14 13.54 19.32
N GLY A 453 -14.01 13.61 20.05
CA GLY A 453 -14.02 13.95 21.49
C GLY A 453 -14.73 12.96 22.39
N TYR A 454 -14.92 11.71 21.95
CA TYR A 454 -15.54 10.67 22.76
C TYR A 454 -14.50 9.77 23.43
N ASP A 455 -13.94 10.25 24.54
CA ASP A 455 -13.33 9.37 25.53
C ASP A 455 -14.43 8.54 26.23
N TYR A 456 -14.58 7.30 25.81
CA TYR A 456 -15.47 6.36 26.47
C TYR A 456 -14.84 5.83 27.76
N TYR A 457 -14.78 6.68 28.79
CA TYR A 457 -14.39 6.23 30.12
C TYR A 457 -15.57 5.75 30.93
N SER A 458 -15.46 4.53 31.38
CA SER A 458 -16.38 3.80 32.24
C SER A 458 -16.38 4.29 33.69
N ASP A 459 -16.59 5.56 33.96
CA ASP A 459 -16.74 6.02 35.34
C ASP A 459 -17.75 7.20 35.56
N GLY A 460 -18.58 7.55 34.62
CA GLY A 460 -19.74 8.42 34.85
C GLY A 460 -19.44 9.88 35.24
N SER A 461 -18.30 10.46 34.78
CA SER A 461 -18.08 11.88 34.90
C SER A 461 -17.74 12.49 33.52
N CYS A 462 -18.72 13.16 32.93
CA CYS A 462 -18.59 13.90 31.69
C CYS A 462 -17.77 15.16 31.93
N SER A 463 -16.62 15.31 31.26
CA SER A 463 -15.92 16.58 31.09
C SER A 463 -16.18 17.10 29.70
N ILE A 464 -16.61 18.34 29.62
CA ILE A 464 -16.96 19.08 28.40
C ILE A 464 -15.64 19.52 27.78
N ASP A 465 -15.35 19.12 26.54
CA ASP A 465 -14.35 19.77 25.71
C ASP A 465 -15.01 20.84 24.82
N GLU A 466 -14.29 21.90 24.45
CA GLU A 466 -14.83 23.14 23.90
C GLU A 466 -15.27 23.07 22.43
N ASP A 467 -15.34 21.89 21.81
CA ASP A 467 -15.77 21.73 20.42
C ASP A 467 -17.19 21.15 20.29
N ASN A 468 -18.14 21.99 20.54
CA ASN A 468 -19.44 22.22 19.91
C ASN A 468 -20.52 21.11 19.85
N THR A 469 -20.41 19.91 20.45
CA THR A 469 -21.52 18.98 20.55
C THR A 469 -21.78 18.55 22.00
N TYR A 470 -23.06 18.47 22.40
CA TYR A 470 -23.45 18.08 23.76
C TYR A 470 -24.73 17.25 23.74
N TYR A 471 -24.73 16.08 24.40
CA TYR A 471 -25.91 15.25 24.64
C TYR A 471 -26.36 15.35 26.08
N ASP A 472 -27.62 15.73 26.29
CA ASP A 472 -28.22 15.79 27.60
C ASP A 472 -28.99 14.48 27.89
N GLU A 473 -28.37 13.55 28.60
CA GLU A 473 -28.98 12.26 28.99
C GLU A 473 -30.25 12.39 29.82
N GLU A 474 -30.51 13.53 30.48
CA GLU A 474 -31.70 13.72 31.31
C GLU A 474 -32.91 14.13 30.49
N THR A 475 -32.70 14.84 29.38
CA THR A 475 -33.73 15.29 28.45
C THR A 475 -33.78 14.49 27.16
N GLY A 476 -32.72 13.77 26.80
CA GLY A 476 -32.61 13.05 25.52
C GLY A 476 -32.46 13.97 24.34
N ILE A 477 -31.81 15.15 24.54
CA ILE A 477 -31.61 16.17 23.52
C ILE A 477 -30.11 16.23 23.17
N PHE A 478 -29.81 16.17 21.88
CA PHE A 478 -28.48 16.31 21.31
C PHE A 478 -28.30 17.71 20.77
N TYR A 479 -27.25 18.43 21.20
CA TYR A 479 -26.92 19.81 20.76
C TYR A 479 -25.67 19.80 19.92
N PHE A 480 -25.64 20.52 18.81
CA PHE A 480 -24.48 20.63 17.94
C PHE A 480 -24.45 22.02 17.25
N GLU A 481 -23.26 22.40 16.75
CA GLU A 481 -23.08 23.62 15.98
C GLU A 481 -22.70 23.26 14.54
N GLU A 482 -23.36 23.85 13.58
CA GLU A 482 -23.08 23.72 12.16
C GLU A 482 -23.09 25.11 11.52
N ASP A 483 -22.04 25.47 10.81
CA ASP A 483 -21.87 26.79 10.16
C ASP A 483 -22.06 28.01 11.08
N GLY A 484 -21.73 27.89 12.37
CA GLY A 484 -21.90 28.96 13.37
C GLY A 484 -23.32 29.12 13.88
N ILE A 485 -24.18 28.13 13.70
CA ILE A 485 -25.55 28.09 14.22
C ILE A 485 -25.69 26.89 15.15
N TYR A 486 -26.21 27.13 16.36
CA TYR A 486 -26.48 26.03 17.31
C TYR A 486 -27.80 25.32 16.99
N TYR A 487 -27.77 24.02 16.94
CA TYR A 487 -28.90 23.14 16.73
C TYR A 487 -29.15 22.23 17.93
N ALA A 488 -30.37 21.72 18.06
CA ALA A 488 -30.74 20.72 19.02
C ALA A 488 -31.64 19.67 18.36
N TYR A 489 -31.34 18.39 18.60
CA TYR A 489 -32.16 17.27 18.16
C TYR A 489 -32.73 16.53 19.34
N ASP A 490 -34.05 16.41 19.41
CA ASP A 490 -34.78 15.64 20.47
C ASP A 490 -35.05 14.23 19.97
N GLU A 491 -34.25 13.25 20.42
CA GLU A 491 -34.40 11.82 20.05
C GLU A 491 -35.78 11.24 20.43
N THR A 492 -36.44 11.82 21.42
CA THR A 492 -37.72 11.30 21.91
C THR A 492 -38.91 11.70 21.03
N GLU A 493 -38.83 12.90 20.44
CA GLU A 493 -39.86 13.47 19.58
C GLU A 493 -39.45 13.44 18.10
N GLY A 494 -38.14 13.20 17.79
CA GLY A 494 -37.59 13.17 16.43
C GLY A 494 -37.58 14.53 15.78
N GLU A 495 -37.43 15.59 16.55
CA GLU A 495 -37.58 16.97 16.10
C GLU A 495 -36.27 17.77 16.21
N TYR A 496 -35.99 18.63 15.23
CA TYR A 496 -34.84 19.53 15.19
C TYR A 496 -35.22 20.96 15.59
N TYR A 497 -34.30 21.64 16.26
CA TYR A 497 -34.39 23.04 16.64
C TYR A 497 -33.09 23.76 16.31
N TYR A 498 -33.15 25.07 15.98
CA TYR A 498 -31.98 25.92 15.89
C TYR A 498 -32.07 27.07 16.91
N TYR A 499 -30.94 27.52 17.38
CA TYR A 499 -30.85 28.62 18.34
C TYR A 499 -30.61 29.93 17.60
N ASP A 500 -31.48 30.92 17.84
CA ASP A 500 -31.30 32.27 17.33
C ASP A 500 -30.59 33.13 18.39
N GLU A 501 -29.37 33.55 18.11
CA GLU A 501 -28.55 34.37 19.01
C GLU A 501 -29.09 35.79 19.22
N ASP A 502 -29.86 36.32 18.28
CA ASP A 502 -30.41 37.67 18.37
C ASP A 502 -31.60 37.76 19.34
N ASP A 503 -32.40 36.70 19.41
CA ASP A 503 -33.58 36.59 20.28
C ASP A 503 -33.33 35.77 21.55
N GLU A 504 -32.21 35.06 21.64
CA GLU A 504 -31.82 34.10 22.70
C GLU A 504 -32.88 32.99 22.91
N GLU A 505 -33.55 32.51 21.85
CA GLU A 505 -34.59 31.47 21.90
C GLU A 505 -34.34 30.35 20.87
N TRP A 506 -34.83 29.12 21.20
CA TRP A 506 -34.81 27.95 20.32
C TRP A 506 -36.02 27.93 19.41
N TYR A 507 -35.83 27.71 18.13
CA TYR A 507 -36.89 27.64 17.11
C TYR A 507 -36.92 26.24 16.50
N TYR A 508 -38.13 25.68 16.39
CA TYR A 508 -38.36 24.42 15.72
C TYR A 508 -38.05 24.54 14.22
N VAL A 509 -37.26 23.60 13.72
CA VAL A 509 -37.00 23.49 12.28
C VAL A 509 -38.16 22.74 11.65
N ASP A 510 -39.23 23.48 11.31
CA ASP A 510 -40.39 22.90 10.63
C ASP A 510 -40.05 22.74 9.15
N GLY A 511 -39.96 21.50 8.65
CA GLY A 511 -39.90 21.21 7.23
C GLY A 511 -41.12 21.68 6.42
N SER A 512 -42.03 22.43 7.03
CA SER A 512 -43.28 22.84 6.42
C SER A 512 -43.50 24.37 6.36
N ASP A 513 -42.53 25.19 5.93
CA ASP A 513 -42.91 26.54 5.52
C ASP A 513 -43.18 26.57 4.01
N GLY A 514 -44.34 26.00 3.68
CA GLY A 514 -44.96 26.04 2.40
C GLY A 514 -45.23 27.44 1.89
N GLY A 515 -44.50 27.90 0.95
CA GLY A 515 -44.84 28.97 0.05
C GLY A 515 -45.17 28.38 -1.30
N SER A 516 -46.46 28.39 -1.53
CA SER A 516 -47.15 28.02 -2.78
C SER A 516 -46.47 28.38 -4.09
N ASP A 517 -46.52 27.46 -5.05
CA ASP A 517 -46.61 27.67 -6.49
C ASP A 517 -45.61 28.65 -7.12
N GLU A 518 -44.33 28.30 -7.18
CA GLU A 518 -43.41 28.86 -8.19
C GLU A 518 -41.99 28.22 -8.10
N TYR A 519 -41.82 26.92 -7.95
CA TYR A 519 -40.51 26.26 -8.03
C TYR A 519 -40.56 24.98 -8.87
N ALA A 520 -40.67 25.19 -10.17
CA ALA A 520 -40.37 24.14 -11.15
C ALA A 520 -39.22 24.57 -12.09
N SER A 521 -38.25 25.34 -11.61
CA SER A 521 -37.20 25.85 -12.51
C SER A 521 -35.84 26.20 -11.88
N GLU A 522 -35.49 25.75 -10.69
CA GLU A 522 -34.10 25.86 -10.20
C GLU A 522 -33.81 24.74 -9.18
N VAL A 523 -33.55 23.53 -9.66
CA VAL A 523 -32.87 22.51 -8.87
C VAL A 523 -31.37 22.63 -9.22
N GLY A 524 -30.55 22.95 -8.26
CA GLY A 524 -29.08 22.97 -8.41
C GLY A 524 -28.49 21.58 -8.39
N ASP A 525 -27.24 21.43 -8.78
CA ASP A 525 -26.54 20.15 -9.05
C ASP A 525 -26.43 19.16 -7.85
N ASP A 526 -27.08 19.40 -6.69
CA ASP A 526 -26.96 18.58 -5.48
C ASP A 526 -28.30 18.30 -4.77
N ASP A 527 -29.48 18.39 -5.40
CA ASP A 527 -30.75 18.30 -4.68
C ASP A 527 -31.55 17.04 -5.01
N THR A 528 -31.62 16.12 -4.04
CA THR A 528 -32.68 15.11 -3.96
C THR A 528 -33.83 15.66 -3.11
N TYR A 529 -35.08 15.44 -3.52
CA TYR A 529 -36.27 15.90 -2.80
C TYR A 529 -37.32 14.80 -2.73
N TYR A 530 -37.84 14.49 -1.54
CA TYR A 530 -38.93 13.54 -1.34
C TYR A 530 -40.24 14.25 -1.01
N ASP A 531 -41.28 14.00 -1.80
CA ASP A 531 -42.64 14.48 -1.57
C ASP A 531 -43.45 13.42 -0.78
N GLU A 532 -43.42 13.54 0.54
CA GLU A 532 -44.13 12.64 1.47
C GLU A 532 -45.66 12.62 1.26
N GLU A 533 -46.26 13.67 0.70
CA GLU A 533 -47.73 13.72 0.50
C GLU A 533 -48.14 12.86 -0.69
N ASN A 534 -47.29 12.72 -1.67
CA ASN A 534 -47.53 11.95 -2.90
C ASN A 534 -46.70 10.67 -2.98
N GLY A 535 -45.68 10.49 -2.14
CA GLY A 535 -44.76 9.34 -2.15
C GLY A 535 -43.88 9.37 -3.40
N ILE A 536 -43.37 10.54 -3.78
CA ILE A 536 -42.54 10.70 -4.97
C ILE A 536 -41.15 11.22 -4.59
N PHE A 537 -40.14 10.50 -4.99
CA PHE A 537 -38.73 10.87 -4.79
C PHE A 537 -38.17 11.49 -6.08
N TYR A 538 -37.65 12.72 -6.00
CA TYR A 538 -37.04 13.43 -7.11
C TYR A 538 -35.54 13.47 -6.96
N PHE A 539 -34.79 13.18 -8.03
CA PHE A 539 -33.34 13.24 -8.05
C PHE A 539 -32.80 13.69 -9.40
N MET A 540 -31.59 14.22 -9.43
CA MET A 540 -30.90 14.60 -10.67
C MET A 540 -29.78 13.61 -10.96
N GLN A 541 -29.69 13.10 -12.18
CA GLN A 541 -28.59 12.27 -12.65
C GLN A 541 -28.20 12.72 -14.06
N ASP A 542 -26.93 12.95 -14.30
CA ASP A 542 -26.38 13.40 -15.60
C ASP A 542 -27.05 14.65 -16.17
N GLY A 543 -27.48 15.58 -15.30
CA GLY A 543 -28.18 16.82 -15.70
C GLY A 543 -29.64 16.62 -16.12
N ILE A 544 -30.25 15.47 -15.84
CA ILE A 544 -31.67 15.17 -16.09
C ILE A 544 -32.37 14.94 -14.76
N THR A 545 -33.51 15.58 -14.56
CA THR A 545 -34.31 15.38 -13.35
C THR A 545 -35.21 14.15 -13.50
N TYR A 546 -35.14 13.26 -12.54
CA TYR A 546 -35.95 12.04 -12.44
C TYR A 546 -36.93 12.12 -11.28
N ALA A 547 -37.97 11.34 -11.34
CA ALA A 547 -38.91 11.12 -10.25
C ALA A 547 -39.25 9.63 -10.14
N TYR A 548 -39.24 9.11 -8.91
CA TYR A 548 -39.68 7.75 -8.58
C TYR A 548 -40.94 7.80 -7.72
N ASP A 549 -42.00 7.15 -8.16
CA ASP A 549 -43.27 7.05 -7.43
C ASP A 549 -43.34 5.72 -6.69
N GLU A 550 -43.12 5.76 -5.35
CA GLU A 550 -43.14 4.57 -4.50
C GLU A 550 -44.50 3.83 -4.45
N ASN A 551 -45.58 4.51 -4.77
CA ASN A 551 -46.93 3.89 -4.73
C ASN A 551 -47.25 3.09 -5.98
N GLU A 552 -46.66 3.49 -7.11
CA GLU A 552 -46.89 2.87 -8.41
C GLU A 552 -45.69 2.03 -8.86
N ASP A 553 -44.51 2.20 -8.16
CA ASP A 553 -43.23 1.54 -8.48
C ASP A 553 -42.77 1.88 -9.89
N GLU A 554 -42.84 3.17 -10.24
CA GLU A 554 -42.61 3.68 -11.59
C GLU A 554 -41.66 4.87 -11.59
N TYR A 555 -40.76 4.94 -12.59
CA TYR A 555 -39.80 6.01 -12.81
C TYR A 555 -40.25 6.94 -13.95
N TYR A 556 -39.93 8.23 -13.78
CA TYR A 556 -40.20 9.28 -14.74
C TYR A 556 -38.97 10.15 -14.91
N TYR A 557 -38.74 10.73 -16.08
CA TYR A 557 -37.78 11.79 -16.29
C TYR A 557 -38.46 13.06 -16.79
N TYR A 558 -37.85 14.19 -16.43
CA TYR A 558 -38.36 15.51 -16.84
C TYR A 558 -37.64 15.99 -18.11
N ASP A 559 -38.37 16.30 -19.15
CA ASP A 559 -37.82 16.87 -20.36
C ASP A 559 -37.94 18.40 -20.32
N GLU A 560 -36.81 19.10 -20.20
CA GLU A 560 -36.76 20.57 -20.13
C GLU A 560 -37.18 21.28 -21.43
N ASP A 561 -37.09 20.62 -22.58
CA ASP A 561 -37.46 21.21 -23.87
C ASP A 561 -38.99 21.27 -24.06
N ASP A 562 -39.71 20.30 -23.53
CA ASP A 562 -41.15 20.18 -23.63
C ASP A 562 -41.90 20.57 -22.34
N ASP A 563 -41.17 20.74 -21.20
CA ASP A 563 -41.76 21.08 -19.89
C ASP A 563 -42.77 20.00 -19.40
N GLU A 564 -42.49 18.73 -19.68
CA GLU A 564 -43.35 17.58 -19.33
C GLU A 564 -42.57 16.41 -18.75
N TRP A 565 -43.22 15.58 -17.87
CA TRP A 565 -42.68 14.35 -17.32
C TRP A 565 -43.00 13.17 -18.22
N TYR A 566 -42.01 12.31 -18.47
CA TYR A 566 -42.15 11.11 -19.28
C TYR A 566 -41.87 9.88 -18.46
N TYR A 567 -42.72 8.84 -18.65
CA TYR A 567 -42.57 7.54 -18.03
C TYR A 567 -41.37 6.78 -18.62
N LEU A 568 -40.55 6.22 -17.76
CA LEU A 568 -39.48 5.31 -18.15
C LEU A 568 -40.04 3.89 -18.20
N ASP A 569 -40.25 3.33 -19.37
CA ASP A 569 -40.63 1.93 -19.53
C ASP A 569 -39.41 1.04 -19.41
N ASP A 570 -39.46 0.00 -18.55
CA ASP A 570 -38.37 -0.97 -18.27
C ASP A 570 -37.79 -1.67 -19.53
N SER A 571 -38.39 -1.41 -20.71
CA SER A 571 -37.94 -2.01 -21.97
C SER A 571 -36.92 -1.16 -22.76
N GLU A 572 -36.59 0.08 -22.31
CA GLU A 572 -35.62 0.94 -22.98
C GLU A 572 -34.50 1.44 -22.04
N SER A 573 -34.58 1.20 -20.74
CA SER A 573 -33.48 1.46 -19.83
C SER A 573 -32.46 0.35 -19.94
N GLY A 574 -31.33 0.63 -20.57
CA GLY A 574 -30.17 -0.28 -20.64
C GLY A 574 -29.45 -0.47 -19.30
N TYR A 575 -30.15 -0.32 -18.21
CA TYR A 575 -29.68 -0.68 -16.87
C TYR A 575 -30.27 -2.04 -16.53
N SER A 576 -29.56 -3.10 -16.91
CA SER A 576 -29.87 -4.42 -16.39
C SER A 576 -29.39 -4.48 -14.94
N GLU A 577 -30.26 -4.92 -14.03
CA GLU A 577 -29.95 -5.40 -12.68
C GLU A 577 -28.90 -6.54 -12.66
N ALA A 578 -28.10 -6.71 -13.70
CA ALA A 578 -27.23 -7.85 -13.89
C ALA A 578 -25.77 -7.61 -13.48
N SER A 579 -25.42 -6.46 -12.89
CA SER A 579 -24.06 -6.25 -12.39
C SER A 579 -23.92 -6.16 -10.88
N TYR A 580 -24.98 -6.31 -10.11
CA TYR A 580 -24.94 -6.27 -8.64
C TYR A 580 -25.25 -7.61 -7.95
N ASP A 581 -25.47 -8.70 -8.66
CA ASP A 581 -25.78 -10.00 -8.06
C ASP A 581 -24.56 -10.93 -7.90
N ALA A 582 -23.36 -10.41 -8.01
CA ALA A 582 -22.15 -11.22 -7.81
C ALA A 582 -21.60 -11.17 -6.38
N TYR A 583 -22.10 -10.30 -5.53
CA TYR A 583 -21.69 -10.20 -4.14
C TYR A 583 -22.90 -10.40 -3.24
N SER A 584 -23.36 -11.64 -3.10
CA SER A 584 -24.43 -11.95 -2.18
C SER A 584 -23.88 -12.32 -0.83
N ASP A 585 -24.24 -11.51 0.15
CA ASP A 585 -24.40 -11.80 1.58
C ASP A 585 -24.10 -13.24 2.00
N ASP A 586 -22.86 -13.54 2.35
CA ASP A 586 -22.52 -14.77 3.05
C ASP A 586 -22.01 -14.47 4.47
N TYR A 587 -22.78 -13.66 5.24
CA TYR A 587 -22.60 -13.59 6.66
C TYR A 587 -23.45 -14.64 7.37
N TRP A 588 -22.79 -15.52 8.07
CA TRP A 588 -23.46 -16.52 8.88
C TRP A 588 -23.18 -16.21 10.33
N TYR A 589 -24.24 -15.89 11.06
CA TYR A 589 -24.23 -16.02 12.49
C TYR A 589 -24.39 -17.50 12.82
N ASP A 590 -23.38 -18.09 13.43
CA ASP A 590 -23.56 -19.29 14.21
C ASP A 590 -23.71 -18.88 15.67
N ASP A 591 -24.55 -19.58 16.42
CA ASP A 591 -24.84 -19.28 17.84
C ASP A 591 -23.61 -19.46 18.78
N ASP A 592 -22.40 -19.68 18.22
CA ASP A 592 -21.19 -20.12 18.94
C ASP A 592 -20.08 -19.05 19.06
N ASP A 593 -20.35 -17.74 19.02
CA ASP A 593 -19.34 -16.67 19.23
C ASP A 593 -18.06 -16.83 18.35
N MET A 594 -18.21 -17.04 17.06
CA MET A 594 -17.10 -17.15 16.09
C MET A 594 -17.08 -15.98 15.11
N TRP A 595 -15.89 -15.46 14.83
CA TRP A 595 -15.65 -14.62 13.68
C TRP A 595 -15.36 -15.49 12.46
N TYR A 596 -15.99 -15.18 11.36
CA TYR A 596 -15.69 -15.81 10.07
C TYR A 596 -14.85 -14.85 9.24
N TYR A 597 -13.71 -15.32 8.85
CA TYR A 597 -12.78 -14.60 8.01
C TYR A 597 -12.65 -15.36 6.70
N SER A 598 -13.00 -14.71 5.60
CA SER A 598 -12.79 -15.25 4.26
C SER A 598 -12.00 -14.23 3.46
N ASN A 599 -11.33 -14.65 2.39
CA ASN A 599 -10.66 -13.75 1.48
C ASN A 599 -11.59 -12.66 0.87
N ASP A 600 -12.89 -12.72 1.15
CA ASP A 600 -13.86 -11.79 0.60
C ASP A 600 -14.41 -10.79 1.62
N CYS A 601 -14.32 -11.00 2.94
CA CYS A 601 -14.87 -10.08 3.93
C CYS A 601 -14.47 -10.43 5.36
N TYR A 602 -14.24 -9.39 6.16
CA TYR A 602 -14.07 -9.47 7.59
C TYR A 602 -15.09 -8.56 8.31
N TYR A 603 -15.68 -9.05 9.40
CA TYR A 603 -16.59 -8.28 10.23
C TYR A 603 -16.35 -8.53 11.72
N ASP A 604 -16.20 -7.48 12.51
CA ASP A 604 -16.09 -7.52 13.96
C ASP A 604 -17.07 -6.52 14.60
N GLU A 605 -18.16 -7.05 15.15
CA GLU A 605 -19.14 -6.22 15.85
C GLU A 605 -18.65 -5.68 17.20
N SER A 606 -17.65 -6.32 17.83
CA SER A 606 -17.22 -5.94 19.18
C SER A 606 -16.27 -4.75 19.18
N SER A 607 -15.54 -4.54 18.08
CA SER A 607 -14.60 -3.44 17.91
C SER A 607 -15.18 -2.28 17.09
N SER A 608 -16.43 -2.41 16.63
CA SER A 608 -17.04 -1.48 15.67
C SER A 608 -16.31 -1.40 14.32
N CYS A 609 -15.33 -2.24 14.10
CA CYS A 609 -14.64 -2.36 12.81
C CYS A 609 -15.49 -3.20 11.87
N PHE A 610 -16.13 -2.57 10.93
CA PHE A 610 -16.99 -3.22 9.96
C PHE A 610 -16.36 -3.11 8.56
N ARG A 611 -16.13 -4.24 7.95
CA ARG A 611 -15.73 -4.37 6.56
C ARG A 611 -16.68 -5.32 5.88
N SER A 612 -17.59 -4.83 5.09
CA SER A 612 -18.42 -5.64 4.23
C SER A 612 -18.52 -5.01 2.86
N ASN A 613 -18.56 -5.85 1.85
CA ASN A 613 -18.97 -5.45 0.52
C ASN A 613 -20.49 -5.27 0.39
N SER A 614 -21.20 -5.01 1.49
CA SER A 614 -22.61 -4.66 1.39
C SER A 614 -22.71 -3.24 0.84
N SER A 615 -23.51 -3.09 -0.18
CA SER A 615 -23.81 -1.87 -0.91
C SER A 615 -24.63 -0.83 -0.11
N ASP A 616 -24.38 -0.72 1.20
CA ASP A 616 -24.86 0.43 1.95
C ASP A 616 -23.79 1.52 1.80
N ASP A 617 -23.93 2.31 0.73
CA ASP A 617 -23.05 3.38 0.30
C ASP A 617 -22.89 4.54 1.30
N ASP A 618 -23.59 4.51 2.43
CA ASP A 618 -23.65 5.67 3.32
C ASP A 618 -22.50 5.77 4.33
N HIS A 619 -21.56 4.80 4.40
CA HIS A 619 -20.44 4.87 5.35
C HIS A 619 -19.08 5.16 4.70
N TRP A 620 -18.96 5.11 3.38
CA TRP A 620 -17.71 5.35 2.66
C TRP A 620 -17.57 6.76 2.06
N ASN A 621 -18.65 7.56 2.07
CA ASN A 621 -18.61 8.94 1.58
C ASN A 621 -17.76 9.90 2.46
N TYR A 622 -17.16 9.39 3.55
CA TYR A 622 -16.27 10.19 4.41
C TYR A 622 -14.80 10.09 4.05
N VAL A 623 -14.41 9.24 3.10
CA VAL A 623 -13.00 9.01 2.77
C VAL A 623 -12.55 9.77 1.52
N ASP A 624 -13.47 10.29 0.70
CA ASP A 624 -13.14 11.13 -0.45
C ASP A 624 -12.60 12.52 -0.08
N ASP A 625 -12.69 12.93 1.20
CA ASP A 625 -12.09 14.15 1.73
C ASP A 625 -10.98 13.84 2.75
N PHE A 626 -10.19 12.79 2.54
CA PHE A 626 -8.97 12.57 3.30
C PHE A 626 -7.93 13.63 2.87
N GLU A 627 -8.16 14.88 3.23
CA GLU A 627 -7.07 15.83 3.33
C GLU A 627 -6.26 15.39 4.54
N ILE A 628 -5.10 14.76 4.31
CA ILE A 628 -4.02 14.74 5.29
C ILE A 628 -3.71 16.22 5.52
N THR A 629 -4.26 16.80 6.58
CA THR A 629 -4.11 18.22 6.83
C THR A 629 -2.68 18.57 7.29
N GLY A 630 -1.84 17.58 7.42
CA GLY A 630 -0.41 17.72 7.66
C GLY A 630 -0.02 18.33 9.00
N GLU A 631 -0.94 18.89 9.78
CA GLU A 631 -0.63 19.54 11.06
C GLU A 631 -1.24 18.74 12.22
N SER A 632 -0.42 17.94 12.89
CA SER A 632 -0.85 17.19 14.06
C SER A 632 -1.24 18.12 15.21
N LYS A 633 -2.49 18.03 15.66
CA LYS A 633 -2.98 18.70 16.88
C LYS A 633 -2.72 17.87 18.14
N ARG A 634 -2.15 16.66 17.98
CA ARG A 634 -1.89 15.72 19.07
C ARG A 634 -0.53 15.93 19.69
N ILE A 635 0.40 16.51 18.94
CA ILE A 635 1.73 16.84 19.44
C ILE A 635 1.60 18.07 20.34
N THR A 636 1.80 17.87 21.63
CA THR A 636 1.66 18.90 22.66
C THR A 636 2.91 19.00 23.51
N PHE A 637 3.21 20.19 24.00
CA PHE A 637 4.50 20.51 24.59
C PHE A 637 4.37 20.98 26.04
N ALA A 638 5.28 20.47 26.88
CA ALA A 638 5.58 21.09 28.17
C ALA A 638 6.50 22.32 27.98
N GLN A 639 7.33 22.31 26.92
CA GLN A 639 8.16 23.42 26.48
C GLN A 639 8.19 23.40 24.95
N GLU A 640 7.61 24.41 24.32
CA GLU A 640 7.63 24.59 22.86
C GLU A 640 9.06 24.64 22.30
N PRO A 641 9.29 24.24 21.04
CA PRO A 641 10.58 24.37 20.39
C PRO A 641 11.13 25.80 20.43
N GLY A 642 12.38 25.94 20.84
CA GLY A 642 13.00 27.23 20.93
C GLY A 642 14.45 27.19 21.37
N LEU A 643 15.19 28.31 21.18
CA LEU A 643 16.55 28.47 21.65
C LEU A 643 16.55 28.83 23.16
N ASP A 644 17.38 28.14 23.91
CA ASP A 644 17.61 28.48 25.30
C ASP A 644 18.68 29.61 25.50
N GLU A 645 18.99 29.95 26.77
CA GLU A 645 19.99 30.99 27.10
C GLU A 645 21.42 30.60 26.67
N ASP A 646 21.69 29.32 26.45
CA ASP A 646 22.99 28.79 26.04
C ASP A 646 23.07 28.58 24.51
N GLY A 647 21.99 28.86 23.79
CA GLY A 647 21.88 28.74 22.33
C GLY A 647 21.58 27.34 21.84
N VAL A 648 21.06 26.45 22.70
CA VAL A 648 20.62 25.10 22.33
C VAL A 648 19.17 25.16 21.86
N TYR A 649 18.89 24.65 20.68
CA TYR A 649 17.54 24.51 20.17
C TYR A 649 16.92 23.22 20.65
N SER A 650 15.86 23.32 21.43
CA SER A 650 15.26 22.16 22.10
C SER A 650 13.79 22.35 22.38
N PHE A 651 13.11 21.25 22.65
CA PHE A 651 11.71 21.22 23.10
C PHE A 651 11.52 20.13 24.16
N THR A 652 10.34 20.12 24.79
CA THR A 652 9.93 19.05 25.68
C THR A 652 8.47 18.77 25.45
N LEU A 653 8.15 17.56 25.03
CA LEU A 653 6.78 17.06 24.92
C LEU A 653 6.15 16.95 26.30
N ASP A 654 4.88 17.20 26.42
CA ASP A 654 4.12 16.80 27.60
C ASP A 654 3.72 15.32 27.51
N ALA A 655 2.94 14.81 28.47
CA ALA A 655 2.56 13.41 28.50
C ALA A 655 1.71 13.01 27.28
N ARG A 656 0.86 13.91 26.77
CA ARG A 656 0.04 13.66 25.58
C ARG A 656 0.93 13.67 24.34
N GLY A 657 1.83 14.63 24.22
CA GLY A 657 2.78 14.67 23.10
C GLY A 657 3.65 13.41 23.04
N ILE A 658 4.17 12.92 24.16
CA ILE A 658 4.94 11.66 24.22
C ILE A 658 4.09 10.46 23.76
N ASP A 659 2.84 10.39 24.20
CA ASP A 659 1.91 9.29 23.88
C ASP A 659 1.42 9.33 22.43
N ASN A 660 1.67 10.39 21.69
CA ASN A 660 1.24 10.54 20.30
C ASN A 660 2.40 10.71 19.31
N ALA A 661 3.62 10.99 19.75
CA ALA A 661 4.75 11.13 18.82
C ALA A 661 5.37 9.78 18.44
N ALA A 662 5.61 9.57 17.16
CA ALA A 662 6.25 8.39 16.60
C ALA A 662 7.74 8.64 16.29
N LEU A 663 8.06 9.72 15.57
CA LEU A 663 9.40 10.02 15.11
C LEU A 663 9.75 11.49 15.37
N VAL A 664 11.01 11.78 15.66
CA VAL A 664 11.52 13.15 15.79
C VAL A 664 12.80 13.29 14.95
N TYR A 665 12.79 14.23 14.03
CA TYR A 665 13.92 14.51 13.15
C TYR A 665 14.02 16.01 12.85
N GLY A 666 15.09 16.43 12.18
CA GLY A 666 15.29 17.81 11.75
C GLY A 666 15.20 17.96 10.25
N TYR A 667 14.64 19.07 9.79
CA TYR A 667 14.79 19.52 8.41
C TYR A 667 15.80 20.66 8.31
N VAL A 668 16.64 20.59 7.27
CA VAL A 668 17.63 21.61 6.93
C VAL A 668 17.28 22.25 5.59
N TYR A 669 17.34 23.59 5.56
CA TYR A 669 17.08 24.35 4.34
C TYR A 669 18.20 25.33 4.05
N GLU A 670 18.63 25.42 2.81
CA GLU A 670 19.55 26.43 2.32
C GLU A 670 18.82 27.69 1.88
N ILE A 671 19.29 28.87 2.32
CA ILE A 671 18.67 30.14 2.01
C ILE A 671 19.32 30.76 0.77
N MET A 672 18.56 30.90 -0.32
CA MET A 672 18.97 31.48 -1.59
C MET A 672 18.47 32.93 -1.69
N GLU A 673 19.09 33.86 -0.95
CA GLU A 673 18.63 35.28 -0.87
C GLU A 673 18.55 35.97 -2.24
N ASP A 674 19.47 35.71 -3.15
CA ASP A 674 19.52 36.35 -4.46
C ASP A 674 18.36 35.90 -5.38
N ASP A 675 17.82 34.72 -5.19
CA ASP A 675 16.74 34.12 -5.97
C ASP A 675 15.38 34.21 -5.24
N ASN A 676 15.35 34.71 -4.03
CA ASN A 676 14.16 34.81 -3.15
C ASN A 676 13.52 33.42 -2.88
N GLN A 677 14.36 32.41 -2.71
CA GLN A 677 13.97 31.03 -2.49
C GLN A 677 14.72 30.41 -1.31
N TYR A 678 14.21 29.31 -0.82
CA TYR A 678 14.96 28.39 0.03
C TYR A 678 14.78 26.95 -0.50
N LEU A 679 15.83 26.17 -0.35
CA LEU A 679 15.89 24.80 -0.84
C LEU A 679 15.86 23.83 0.31
N LEU A 680 15.02 22.80 0.25
CA LEU A 680 15.06 21.71 1.19
C LEU A 680 16.29 20.85 0.92
N LEU A 681 17.25 20.87 1.83
CA LEU A 681 18.39 19.95 1.79
C LEU A 681 18.01 18.56 2.31
N GLY A 682 16.97 18.46 3.14
CA GLY A 682 16.42 17.17 3.56
C GLY A 682 16.41 16.96 5.07
N GLU A 683 16.49 15.69 5.46
CA GLU A 683 16.29 15.20 6.81
C GLU A 683 17.60 14.90 7.53
N THR A 684 17.59 15.07 8.86
CA THR A 684 18.66 14.64 9.74
C THR A 684 18.13 14.04 11.02
N PHE A 685 18.69 12.92 11.43
CA PHE A 685 18.46 12.31 12.74
C PHE A 685 19.45 12.78 13.82
N ASP A 686 20.20 13.84 13.56
CA ASP A 686 21.07 14.46 14.56
C ASP A 686 20.25 15.16 15.65
N VAL A 687 19.41 14.39 16.34
CA VAL A 687 18.54 14.82 17.43
C VAL A 687 18.86 14.00 18.67
N TYR A 688 19.21 14.66 19.77
CA TYR A 688 19.39 14.00 21.05
C TYR A 688 18.06 13.97 21.79
N GLY A 689 17.46 12.78 21.92
CA GLY A 689 16.15 12.60 22.52
C GLY A 689 16.14 11.64 23.71
N ASP A 690 15.20 11.90 24.62
CA ASP A 690 14.88 11.01 25.73
C ASP A 690 13.34 10.87 25.80
N TRP A 691 12.83 9.78 25.28
CA TRP A 691 11.40 9.46 25.27
C TRP A 691 10.79 9.32 26.68
N ASP A 692 11.58 8.94 27.69
CA ASP A 692 11.10 8.85 29.08
C ASP A 692 10.74 10.23 29.66
N THR A 693 11.42 11.27 29.22
CA THR A 693 11.20 12.66 29.69
C THR A 693 10.50 13.52 28.63
N GLY A 694 10.43 13.07 27.40
CA GLY A 694 9.94 13.82 26.26
C GLY A 694 10.83 15.00 25.86
N HIS A 695 12.08 15.02 26.29
CA HIS A 695 13.03 16.12 26.03
C HIS A 695 13.89 15.79 24.81
N PHE A 696 13.93 16.72 23.84
CA PHE A 696 14.71 16.61 22.62
C PHE A 696 15.53 17.87 22.39
N GLU A 697 16.77 17.68 21.99
CA GLU A 697 17.73 18.74 21.69
C GLU A 697 18.30 18.52 20.27
N ASP A 698 18.54 19.63 19.55
CA ASP A 698 19.26 19.61 18.28
C ASP A 698 20.69 19.10 18.48
N GLY A 699 21.08 18.13 17.69
CA GLY A 699 22.41 17.55 17.65
C GLY A 699 23.16 17.86 16.35
N PHE A 700 22.55 18.61 15.44
CA PHE A 700 23.12 18.90 14.13
C PHE A 700 24.39 19.75 14.22
N GLU A 701 25.50 19.20 13.76
CA GLU A 701 26.82 19.86 13.80
C GLU A 701 27.22 20.51 12.46
N GLY A 702 26.28 20.57 11.46
CA GLY A 702 26.53 21.20 10.17
C GLY A 702 27.22 20.31 9.14
N TYR A 703 27.25 18.98 9.37
CA TYR A 703 27.70 18.02 8.39
C TYR A 703 26.58 17.65 7.42
N TRP A 704 26.91 17.52 6.14
CA TRP A 704 25.97 17.15 5.08
C TRP A 704 26.62 16.31 4.00
N LEU A 705 25.79 15.62 3.21
CA LEU A 705 26.22 14.84 2.07
C LEU A 705 26.29 15.72 0.82
N SER A 706 27.39 15.65 0.09
CA SER A 706 27.63 16.46 -1.09
C SER A 706 28.36 15.65 -2.17
N LEU A 707 28.13 16.01 -3.42
CA LEU A 707 28.94 15.56 -4.55
C LEU A 707 30.39 16.08 -4.40
N PRO A 708 31.38 15.43 -5.05
CA PRO A 708 32.78 15.84 -4.94
C PRO A 708 33.10 17.26 -5.41
N ASP A 709 32.22 17.87 -6.18
CA ASP A 709 32.36 19.26 -6.64
C ASP A 709 31.77 20.29 -5.66
N GLY A 710 31.17 19.82 -4.55
CA GLY A 710 30.68 20.63 -3.45
C GLY A 710 29.18 20.94 -3.52
N GLN A 711 28.42 20.35 -4.44
CA GLN A 711 26.96 20.45 -4.39
C GLN A 711 26.41 19.61 -3.25
N ASN A 712 25.66 20.20 -2.33
CA ASN A 712 24.90 19.48 -1.35
C ASN A 712 23.84 18.63 -2.05
N LEU A 713 23.58 17.43 -1.56
CA LEU A 713 22.47 16.61 -2.03
C LEU A 713 21.22 16.89 -1.18
N SER A 714 20.05 16.84 -1.80
CA SER A 714 18.79 16.79 -1.04
C SER A 714 18.61 15.36 -0.57
N THR A 715 18.64 15.09 0.75
CA THR A 715 18.69 13.73 1.26
C THR A 715 17.52 13.43 2.18
N PHE A 716 16.89 12.27 1.97
CA PHE A 716 15.82 11.74 2.78
C PHE A 716 16.22 10.37 3.29
N ILE A 717 15.81 10.02 4.49
CA ILE A 717 16.19 8.78 5.13
C ILE A 717 15.26 7.65 4.64
N VAL A 718 15.83 6.55 4.20
CA VAL A 718 15.12 5.34 3.76
C VAL A 718 15.07 4.33 4.88
N ASP A 719 16.24 4.05 5.48
CA ASP A 719 16.41 3.06 6.53
C ASP A 719 17.63 3.38 7.38
N TYR A 720 17.68 2.87 8.61
CA TYR A 720 18.83 3.04 9.49
C TYR A 720 18.88 2.01 10.59
N ASP A 721 20.10 1.73 11.05
CA ASP A 721 20.34 0.94 12.27
C ASP A 721 21.52 1.50 13.08
N GLU A 722 22.03 0.72 14.03
CA GLU A 722 23.16 1.12 14.87
C GLU A 722 24.46 1.32 14.08
N ASP A 723 24.61 0.75 12.89
CA ASP A 723 25.82 0.70 12.09
C ASP A 723 25.77 1.57 10.84
N TYR A 724 24.59 1.90 10.30
CA TYR A 724 24.44 2.63 9.03
C TYR A 724 23.16 3.47 8.97
N ILE A 725 23.14 4.40 8.00
CA ILE A 725 21.96 5.10 7.52
C ILE A 725 21.94 4.98 6.00
N ILE A 726 20.77 4.65 5.43
CA ILE A 726 20.51 4.70 3.99
C ILE A 726 19.73 5.96 3.68
N TYR A 727 20.25 6.73 2.74
CA TYR A 727 19.61 7.94 2.23
C TYR A 727 19.19 7.74 0.78
N THR A 728 18.16 8.42 0.39
CA THR A 728 17.82 8.68 -1.00
C THR A 728 18.00 10.16 -1.32
N ALA A 729 18.41 10.47 -2.54
CA ALA A 729 18.56 11.83 -3.02
C ALA A 729 17.98 11.95 -4.42
N PRO A 730 16.97 12.81 -4.67
CA PRO A 730 16.43 13.03 -5.99
C PRO A 730 17.46 13.66 -6.91
N VAL A 731 17.63 13.06 -8.08
CA VAL A 731 18.60 13.48 -9.10
C VAL A 731 18.07 13.25 -10.51
N GLU A 732 18.67 13.92 -11.51
CA GLU A 732 18.64 13.43 -12.88
C GLU A 732 19.93 12.65 -13.17
N ILE A 733 19.81 11.45 -13.72
CA ILE A 733 20.93 10.69 -14.28
C ILE A 733 20.81 10.66 -15.79
N ASN A 734 21.77 11.29 -16.48
CA ASN A 734 21.75 11.42 -17.95
C ASN A 734 20.47 12.08 -18.51
N GLY A 735 19.80 12.92 -17.70
CA GLY A 735 18.56 13.62 -18.06
C GLY A 735 17.28 12.79 -17.82
N VAL A 736 17.36 11.76 -16.99
CA VAL A 736 16.21 10.99 -16.49
C VAL A 736 16.12 11.21 -14.98
N GLU A 737 14.98 11.63 -14.51
CA GLU A 737 14.70 11.79 -13.08
C GLU A 737 14.67 10.42 -12.40
N THR A 738 15.38 10.32 -11.27
CA THR A 738 15.52 9.09 -10.47
C THR A 738 16.02 9.48 -9.08
N ASN A 739 16.27 8.47 -8.23
CA ASN A 739 16.84 8.68 -6.91
C ASN A 739 18.19 8.00 -6.78
N LEU A 740 19.15 8.70 -6.18
CA LEU A 740 20.47 8.17 -5.84
C LEU A 740 20.42 7.60 -4.44
N ARG A 741 20.63 6.31 -4.27
CA ARG A 741 20.71 5.63 -2.96
C ARG A 741 22.13 5.66 -2.42
N LEU A 742 22.26 6.10 -1.18
CA LEU A 742 23.53 6.29 -0.49
C LEU A 742 23.49 5.57 0.87
N ARG A 743 24.56 4.83 1.17
CA ARG A 743 24.71 4.19 2.47
C ARG A 743 25.89 4.82 3.23
N GLN A 744 25.61 5.35 4.41
CA GLN A 744 26.62 5.90 5.32
C GLN A 744 26.91 4.91 6.44
N ASP A 745 28.17 4.51 6.61
CA ASP A 745 28.62 3.70 7.73
C ASP A 745 28.87 4.60 8.96
N LEU A 746 28.18 4.34 10.05
CA LEU A 746 28.27 5.14 11.28
C LEU A 746 29.53 4.87 12.13
N ASN A 747 30.33 3.84 11.78
CA ASN A 747 31.56 3.52 12.46
C ASN A 747 32.76 4.36 11.95
N ASP A 748 32.77 4.69 10.66
CA ASP A 748 33.88 5.46 10.07
C ASP A 748 33.42 6.63 9.20
N TRP A 749 32.12 6.84 9.08
CA TRP A 749 31.45 7.91 8.32
C TRP A 749 31.71 7.89 6.82
N SER A 750 32.12 6.74 6.29
CA SER A 750 32.25 6.57 4.85
C SER A 750 30.86 6.46 4.20
N VAL A 751 30.75 6.99 2.98
CA VAL A 751 29.51 6.96 2.22
C VAL A 751 29.74 6.20 0.91
N VAL A 752 28.91 5.25 0.64
CA VAL A 752 28.94 4.44 -0.57
C VAL A 752 27.68 4.75 -1.39
N ILE A 753 27.84 4.85 -2.71
CA ILE A 753 26.70 4.89 -3.62
C ILE A 753 26.23 3.45 -3.80
N GLU A 754 25.02 3.14 -3.34
CA GLU A 754 24.42 1.82 -3.50
C GLU A 754 23.84 1.62 -4.89
N GLY A 755 23.41 2.68 -5.56
CA GLY A 755 22.85 2.63 -6.92
C GLY A 755 21.85 3.75 -7.16
N VAL A 756 21.03 3.57 -8.16
CA VAL A 756 19.91 4.45 -8.50
C VAL A 756 18.61 3.65 -8.60
N TRP A 757 17.50 4.27 -8.24
CA TRP A 757 16.18 3.66 -8.31
C TRP A 757 15.10 4.73 -8.50
N SER A 758 14.20 4.52 -9.48
CA SER A 758 13.18 5.51 -9.83
C SER A 758 12.04 5.62 -8.80
N GLY A 759 11.90 4.64 -7.90
CA GLY A 759 10.87 4.69 -6.87
C GLY A 759 9.59 3.94 -7.24
N VAL A 760 8.52 4.28 -6.56
CA VAL A 760 7.16 3.79 -6.78
C VAL A 760 6.39 4.86 -7.54
N ASP A 761 5.78 4.51 -8.64
CA ASP A 761 5.03 5.45 -9.47
C ASP A 761 3.64 5.80 -8.90
N GLU A 762 2.89 6.67 -9.58
CA GLU A 762 1.54 7.08 -9.17
C GLU A 762 0.49 5.95 -9.18
N ASN A 763 0.77 4.82 -9.83
CA ASN A 763 -0.06 3.62 -9.86
C ASN A 763 0.34 2.60 -8.78
N GLY A 764 1.36 2.91 -7.98
CA GLY A 764 1.91 2.05 -6.95
C GLY A 764 2.83 0.96 -7.48
N ILE A 765 3.39 1.12 -8.69
CA ILE A 765 4.33 0.18 -9.29
C ILE A 765 5.73 0.47 -8.78
N ALA A 766 6.36 -0.49 -8.13
CA ALA A 766 7.77 -0.41 -7.77
C ALA A 766 8.63 -0.68 -9.02
N ALA A 767 9.47 0.29 -9.39
CA ALA A 767 10.35 0.15 -10.53
C ALA A 767 11.37 -0.98 -10.33
N ARG A 768 11.70 -1.72 -11.39
CA ARG A 768 12.79 -2.73 -11.40
C ARG A 768 14.05 -2.22 -12.09
N ASP A 769 14.29 -0.91 -12.00
CA ASP A 769 15.39 -0.23 -12.66
C ASP A 769 16.62 -0.01 -11.77
N VAL A 770 16.67 -0.69 -10.62
CA VAL A 770 17.82 -0.65 -9.72
C VAL A 770 19.09 -0.99 -10.49
N HIS A 771 20.08 -0.08 -10.49
CA HIS A 771 21.36 -0.31 -11.14
C HIS A 771 22.48 0.59 -10.56
N ALA A 772 23.70 0.11 -10.65
CA ALA A 772 24.89 0.88 -10.25
C ALA A 772 25.21 2.00 -11.25
N LEU A 773 25.77 3.11 -10.76
CA LEU A 773 26.28 4.18 -11.62
C LEU A 773 27.50 3.71 -12.45
N GLU A 774 27.55 4.13 -13.69
CA GLU A 774 28.68 3.89 -14.59
C GLU A 774 29.58 5.15 -14.75
N ALA A 775 30.87 4.93 -14.93
CA ALA A 775 31.80 6.04 -15.22
C ALA A 775 31.39 6.81 -16.50
N GLY A 776 31.09 8.06 -16.33
CA GLY A 776 30.62 8.95 -17.40
C GLY A 776 29.18 9.39 -17.26
N ASP A 777 28.45 8.82 -16.30
CA ASP A 777 27.10 9.27 -15.99
C ASP A 777 27.11 10.72 -15.50
N VAL A 778 26.08 11.45 -15.90
CA VAL A 778 25.91 12.86 -15.55
C VAL A 778 24.85 12.94 -14.48
N ILE A 779 25.25 13.35 -13.28
CA ILE A 779 24.37 13.51 -12.11
C ILE A 779 23.99 14.99 -12.01
N VAL A 780 22.70 15.28 -11.86
CA VAL A 780 22.19 16.63 -11.59
C VAL A 780 21.29 16.56 -10.36
N PRO A 781 21.67 17.11 -9.20
CA PRO A 781 20.83 17.13 -8.02
C PRO A 781 19.54 17.92 -8.24
N LEU A 782 18.44 17.39 -7.72
CA LEU A 782 17.14 18.04 -7.71
C LEU A 782 16.76 18.43 -6.27
N TYR A 783 16.06 19.55 -6.12
CA TYR A 783 15.68 20.07 -4.81
C TYR A 783 14.24 20.55 -4.83
N TYR A 784 13.51 20.30 -3.77
CA TYR A 784 12.28 21.04 -3.49
C TYR A 784 12.65 22.48 -3.12
N SER A 785 12.07 23.44 -3.80
CA SER A 785 12.32 24.85 -3.59
C SER A 785 11.05 25.57 -3.18
N TYR A 786 11.17 26.62 -2.41
CA TYR A 786 10.04 27.40 -1.92
C TYR A 786 10.31 28.88 -2.08
N ASP A 787 9.31 29.63 -2.59
CA ASP A 787 9.39 31.09 -2.73
C ASP A 787 9.20 31.78 -1.37
N MET A 788 10.13 32.64 -0.96
CA MET A 788 10.11 33.29 0.37
C MET A 788 8.94 34.26 0.59
N ASP A 789 8.30 34.75 -0.47
CA ASP A 789 7.20 35.72 -0.37
C ASP A 789 5.82 35.08 -0.48
N THR A 790 5.68 33.98 -1.28
CA THR A 790 4.40 33.36 -1.61
C THR A 790 4.24 31.98 -1.01
N ASP A 791 5.33 31.36 -0.59
CA ASP A 791 5.41 30.00 -0.09
C ASP A 791 5.00 28.95 -1.14
N GLU A 792 5.01 29.33 -2.43
CA GLU A 792 4.75 28.41 -3.52
C GLU A 792 5.91 27.43 -3.64
N GLU A 793 5.60 26.15 -3.68
CA GLU A 793 6.54 25.08 -3.94
C GLU A 793 6.94 25.04 -5.41
N GLY A 794 8.19 24.74 -5.68
CA GLY A 794 8.78 24.56 -6.99
C GLY A 794 9.95 23.59 -6.92
N GLU A 795 10.55 23.37 -8.07
CA GLU A 795 11.73 22.56 -8.20
C GLU A 795 12.93 23.45 -8.50
N TYR A 796 14.08 23.13 -7.93
CA TYR A 796 15.36 23.75 -8.26
C TYR A 796 16.32 22.67 -8.76
N VAL A 797 16.91 22.92 -9.93
CA VAL A 797 17.82 22.00 -10.60
C VAL A 797 19.26 22.45 -10.36
N GLY A 798 20.09 21.58 -9.82
CA GLY A 798 21.51 21.80 -9.61
C GLY A 798 22.30 21.90 -10.91
N TRP A 799 23.61 21.78 -10.84
CA TRP A 799 24.47 21.75 -12.03
C TRP A 799 25.03 20.35 -12.29
N GLU A 800 25.37 20.08 -13.56
CA GLU A 800 25.88 18.80 -14.02
C GLU A 800 27.18 18.41 -13.33
N TYR A 801 27.23 17.23 -12.74
CA TYR A 801 28.42 16.53 -12.26
C TYR A 801 28.64 15.26 -13.07
N VAL A 802 29.86 14.99 -13.53
CA VAL A 802 30.18 13.78 -14.27
C VAL A 802 30.88 12.79 -13.34
N TYR A 803 30.27 11.65 -13.12
CA TYR A 803 30.81 10.58 -12.29
C TYR A 803 32.01 9.92 -12.94
N GLU A 804 33.16 9.84 -12.26
CA GLU A 804 34.41 9.28 -12.79
C GLU A 804 34.57 7.77 -12.55
N GLY A 805 33.61 7.14 -11.82
CA GLY A 805 33.55 5.70 -11.58
C GLY A 805 34.18 5.25 -10.25
N ASP A 806 34.92 6.11 -9.57
CA ASP A 806 35.50 5.89 -8.24
C ASP A 806 35.37 7.12 -7.33
N ASP A 807 34.43 7.99 -7.67
CA ASP A 807 34.10 9.17 -6.87
C ASP A 807 33.39 8.77 -5.58
N GLU A 808 33.78 9.41 -4.47
CA GLU A 808 33.16 9.20 -3.17
C GLU A 808 32.25 10.40 -2.84
N ILE A 809 31.06 10.14 -2.33
CA ILE A 809 30.21 11.18 -1.74
C ILE A 809 30.94 11.75 -0.53
N VAL A 810 30.89 13.06 -0.40
CA VAL A 810 31.58 13.77 0.66
C VAL A 810 30.62 13.99 1.83
N TYR A 811 30.92 13.38 2.99
CA TYR A 811 30.30 13.78 4.25
C TYR A 811 31.16 14.88 4.88
N GLY A 812 30.72 16.13 4.75
CA GLY A 812 31.51 17.31 5.10
C GLY A 812 30.64 18.43 5.66
N TYR A 813 31.30 19.50 6.11
CA TYR A 813 30.57 20.70 6.55
C TYR A 813 29.81 21.33 5.39
N LEU A 814 28.59 21.81 5.68
CA LEU A 814 27.87 22.72 4.81
C LEU A 814 28.74 23.91 4.40
N ASP A 815 28.53 24.46 3.21
CA ASP A 815 29.20 25.68 2.75
C ASP A 815 28.89 26.88 3.67
N ALA A 816 29.79 27.86 3.66
CA ALA A 816 29.62 29.06 4.44
C ALA A 816 28.46 29.91 3.95
N ALA A 817 27.29 29.75 4.57
CA ALA A 817 26.02 30.41 4.22
C ALA A 817 25.07 30.51 5.44
N ASP A 818 23.91 31.07 5.20
CA ASP A 818 22.81 31.08 6.14
C ASP A 818 21.81 29.97 5.77
N TYR A 819 21.35 29.25 6.79
CA TYR A 819 20.45 28.12 6.69
C TYR A 819 19.27 28.27 7.64
N TRP A 820 18.22 27.46 7.42
CA TRP A 820 17.16 27.26 8.40
C TRP A 820 17.17 25.83 8.88
N TYR A 821 16.81 25.65 10.13
CA TYR A 821 16.61 24.36 10.78
C TYR A 821 15.28 24.36 11.51
N GLY A 822 14.56 23.25 11.47
CA GLY A 822 13.34 23.03 12.21
C GLY A 822 13.16 21.59 12.61
N PHE A 823 12.55 21.34 13.76
CA PHE A 823 12.11 20.00 14.12
C PHE A 823 10.86 19.61 13.37
N CYS A 824 10.81 18.35 12.97
CA CYS A 824 9.59 17.68 12.55
C CYS A 824 9.31 16.53 13.53
N ILE A 825 8.05 16.31 13.84
CA ILE A 825 7.60 15.26 14.74
C ILE A 825 6.41 14.59 14.09
N ASP A 826 6.61 13.37 13.66
CA ASP A 826 5.52 12.57 13.13
C ASP A 826 4.72 11.98 14.28
N ASP A 827 3.39 12.00 14.16
CA ASP A 827 2.56 11.35 15.15
C ASP A 827 2.23 9.91 14.75
N ILE A 828 1.76 9.13 15.71
CA ILE A 828 1.46 7.70 15.52
C ILE A 828 0.29 7.44 14.56
N TYR A 829 -0.31 8.44 13.97
CA TYR A 829 -1.43 8.37 13.03
C TYR A 829 -1.04 8.86 11.62
N GLY A 830 0.23 9.20 11.42
CA GLY A 830 0.75 9.66 10.14
C GLY A 830 0.61 11.17 9.89
N ASP A 831 0.05 11.93 10.83
CA ASP A 831 0.12 13.40 10.80
C ASP A 831 1.47 13.87 11.37
N TYR A 832 1.89 15.08 11.06
CA TYR A 832 3.15 15.60 11.57
C TYR A 832 3.00 17.00 12.18
N PHE A 833 3.90 17.33 13.09
CA PHE A 833 4.10 18.68 13.59
C PHE A 833 5.44 19.21 13.09
N ALA A 834 5.45 20.44 12.59
CA ALA A 834 6.67 21.11 12.23
C ALA A 834 6.86 22.38 13.06
N SER A 835 8.06 22.54 13.62
CA SER A 835 8.41 23.72 14.42
C SER A 835 8.57 24.99 13.57
N GLU A 836 8.51 26.18 14.19
CA GLU A 836 9.05 27.39 13.55
C GLU A 836 10.54 27.17 13.25
N PHE A 837 11.01 27.62 12.09
CA PHE A 837 12.43 27.54 11.74
C PHE A 837 13.28 28.49 12.56
N VAL A 838 14.46 28.01 12.94
CA VAL A 838 15.53 28.86 13.48
C VAL A 838 16.60 29.06 12.42
N LYS A 839 17.10 30.28 12.33
CA LYS A 839 18.18 30.60 11.40
C LYS A 839 19.52 30.26 12.04
N PHE A 840 20.38 29.58 11.33
CA PHE A 840 21.77 29.37 11.72
C PHE A 840 22.72 29.78 10.59
N ASN A 841 23.97 29.99 10.95
CA ASN A 841 25.02 30.31 10.00
C ASN A 841 26.16 29.29 10.13
N VAL A 842 26.72 28.91 9.00
CA VAL A 842 27.98 28.18 8.93
C VAL A 842 29.05 29.13 8.39
N ASP A 843 30.20 29.26 9.06
CA ASP A 843 31.28 30.14 8.61
C ASP A 843 32.30 29.40 7.72
N GLU A 844 33.30 30.15 7.19
CA GLU A 844 34.35 29.59 6.33
C GLU A 844 35.24 28.52 7.01
N ASN A 845 35.08 28.30 8.32
CA ASN A 845 35.80 27.25 9.06
C ASN A 845 34.91 26.05 9.40
N GLY A 846 33.60 26.12 9.07
CA GLY A 846 32.61 25.13 9.44
C GLY A 846 32.06 25.32 10.87
N ASP A 847 32.35 26.45 11.52
CA ASP A 847 31.75 26.75 12.83
C ASP A 847 30.27 27.15 12.66
N LEU A 848 29.34 26.45 13.31
CA LEU A 848 27.90 26.66 13.27
C LEU A 848 27.41 27.45 14.50
N TRP A 849 26.50 28.41 14.31
CA TRP A 849 25.77 29.06 15.39
C TRP A 849 24.37 29.50 14.96
N PHE A 850 23.42 29.39 15.87
CA PHE A 850 22.07 29.91 15.69
C PHE A 850 22.02 31.43 15.95
N TYR A 851 21.12 32.12 15.25
CA TYR A 851 20.87 33.53 15.50
C TYR A 851 19.91 33.69 16.69
N GLU A 852 20.30 34.46 17.71
CA GLU A 852 19.33 35.02 18.65
C GLU A 852 18.41 36.00 17.88
N GLU A 853 17.10 35.84 17.89
CA GLU A 853 16.15 36.81 17.34
C GLU A 853 16.21 38.19 18.02
#